data_f62a7ae5f8bbe0f3c485969a4bf7748c
#
_entry.id   f62a7ae5f8bbe0f3c485969a4bf7748c
#
_cell.length_a   1.000
_cell.length_b   1.000
_cell.length_c   1.000
_cell.angle_alpha   90.00
_cell.angle_beta   90.00
_cell.angle_gamma   90.00
#
_symmetry.space_group_name_H-M   'P 1'
#
loop_
_entity.id
_entity.type
_entity.pdbx_description
1 polymer ?
#
loop_
_entity_poly.entity_id
_entity_poly.type
_entity_poly.pdbx_seq_one_letter_code
_entity_poly.pdbx_strand_id
1 'polypeptide(L)'
;MKSETPVKWIKVAEKDSLPEGRVRTVLAEKKQLCLTHQEGKIGALGNRCPHQGGPLGEGQIENGWVICPWHAYEYHPVTGAPPEGFEDKAESFPVEVREDGIYVGVTQQENLPTVSNQMVQVLTDWGVEVVFGMVGHSNLGFADALHQAEKEGKLRYYGIRHEGAAAFAASAYAKLTGNPAVCFTIAGPGATNLMTGLWDAHVDHVPLLAITGQVNTQIMGPGTFQEVDLHSALEPVTRWQQTVLRAENASDLVALALKHAVVEQGPTALILPDEIQVLAALDPPPETPRSGRVSTTEITPXEKELNQAVRRINQAERPCIIAGKGAMGYKEEIRKLAEHLEAPVVTTFKAKGLIPDSHPLACGVLGRSGIPVASVMMGTADLLIVFGASFSVHTGIADYVPAIQVDRDRMTLGKFRSVEVPLWGDVGVTLRHFMSAIRRVTSGRNRLREEIARRWEHWRAEKARRRTDRSSKGLNSATIFHALTREIPEDAIICVDVGNNTYSFGRYFECEKQAVLMSGYLGSIGFAFPAALGAWSAQTGRKVVAIAGDGGFGQYLAEFTTAVKYGMDITLILLNNNELGKITKEFQAGEWEAWQTSLVNPNFAEYARLCGGDGCQVKSEADLTEALKTGLSSKQPYLIECISDARLI
;
A
#
# COMPACT_ATOMS: atom_id res chain seq x y z
N MET A 1 -6.51 -40.48 34.62
CA MET A 1 -5.69 -39.63 35.53
C MET A 1 -5.43 -38.33 34.79
N LYS A 2 -6.02 -37.21 35.25
CA LYS A 2 -5.68 -35.89 34.67
C LYS A 2 -4.25 -35.60 35.11
N SER A 3 -3.33 -35.45 34.18
CA SER A 3 -1.98 -34.98 34.46
C SER A 3 -2.10 -33.57 35.04
N GLU A 4 -1.62 -33.36 36.24
CA GLU A 4 -1.56 -32.02 36.82
C GLU A 4 -0.61 -31.19 35.97
N THR A 5 -1.11 -30.12 35.35
CA THR A 5 -0.29 -29.19 34.58
C THR A 5 0.73 -28.58 35.54
N PRO A 6 2.03 -28.64 35.24
CA PRO A 6 3.05 -28.14 36.17
C PRO A 6 2.87 -26.64 36.44
N VAL A 7 2.91 -26.26 37.70
CA VAL A 7 2.87 -24.86 38.14
C VAL A 7 4.27 -24.29 38.02
N LYS A 8 4.39 -23.18 37.27
CA LYS A 8 5.63 -22.44 37.12
C LYS A 8 5.56 -21.22 38.06
N TRP A 9 6.57 -21.07 38.91
CA TRP A 9 6.64 -19.97 39.88
C TRP A 9 7.40 -18.80 39.26
N ILE A 10 6.74 -17.65 39.09
CA ILE A 10 7.26 -16.46 38.44
C ILE A 10 7.41 -15.35 39.48
N LYS A 11 8.61 -14.75 39.59
CA LYS A 11 8.83 -13.57 40.43
C LYS A 11 8.09 -12.39 39.79
N VAL A 12 7.13 -11.79 40.53
CA VAL A 12 6.29 -10.70 40.01
C VAL A 12 6.55 -9.37 40.71
N ALA A 13 7.23 -9.38 41.86
CA ALA A 13 7.51 -8.16 42.64
C ALA A 13 8.62 -8.41 43.63
N GLU A 14 9.28 -7.35 44.06
CA GLU A 14 10.25 -7.42 45.15
C GLU A 14 9.50 -7.61 46.50
N LYS A 15 10.17 -8.28 47.45
CA LYS A 15 9.64 -8.46 48.79
C LYS A 15 9.35 -7.07 49.40
N ASP A 16 8.25 -6.93 50.08
CA ASP A 16 7.81 -5.70 50.76
C ASP A 16 7.52 -4.51 49.80
N SER A 17 7.50 -4.73 48.49
CA SER A 17 7.23 -3.66 47.52
C SER A 17 5.75 -3.27 47.39
N LEU A 18 4.83 -4.07 47.96
CA LEU A 18 3.39 -3.78 47.93
C LEU A 18 2.92 -3.48 49.37
N PRO A 19 2.64 -2.22 49.72
CA PRO A 19 2.14 -1.87 51.07
C PRO A 19 0.81 -2.50 51.38
N GLU A 20 0.55 -2.63 52.68
CA GLU A 20 -0.74 -3.10 53.21
C GLU A 20 -1.89 -2.23 52.71
N GLY A 21 -3.01 -2.85 52.34
CA GLY A 21 -4.21 -2.18 51.82
C GLY A 21 -4.12 -1.77 50.36
N ARG A 22 -3.14 -2.30 49.60
CA ARG A 22 -2.92 -1.89 48.19
C ARG A 22 -3.14 -3.04 47.22
N VAL A 23 -3.50 -2.66 46.00
CA VAL A 23 -3.47 -3.53 44.83
C VAL A 23 -2.43 -2.99 43.82
N ARG A 24 -1.97 -3.87 42.95
CA ARG A 24 -1.05 -3.47 41.85
C ARG A 24 -1.15 -4.48 40.72
N THR A 25 -1.19 -3.97 39.47
CA THR A 25 -1.07 -4.84 38.31
C THR A 25 0.39 -5.30 38.14
N VAL A 26 0.59 -6.61 38.02
CA VAL A 26 1.89 -7.24 37.78
C VAL A 26 1.78 -8.20 36.59
N LEU A 27 2.93 -8.60 36.05
CA LEU A 27 2.99 -9.57 34.95
C LEU A 27 3.66 -10.86 35.43
N ALA A 28 2.98 -11.98 35.24
CA ALA A 28 3.59 -13.31 35.33
C ALA A 28 3.70 -13.87 33.91
N GLU A 29 4.88 -13.71 33.30
CA GLU A 29 5.11 -13.92 31.86
C GLU A 29 4.17 -13.03 31.04
N LYS A 30 3.17 -13.59 30.36
CA LYS A 30 2.22 -12.84 29.53
C LYS A 30 0.91 -12.52 30.29
N LYS A 31 0.70 -13.14 31.47
CA LYS A 31 -0.56 -13.02 32.20
C LYS A 31 -0.53 -11.82 33.14
N GLN A 32 -1.49 -10.91 32.98
CA GLN A 32 -1.68 -9.79 33.93
C GLN A 32 -2.40 -10.27 35.16
N LEU A 33 -1.85 -9.94 36.31
CA LEU A 33 -2.43 -10.31 37.62
C LEU A 33 -2.61 -9.05 38.48
N CYS A 34 -3.63 -9.06 39.30
CA CYS A 34 -3.84 -8.09 40.39
C CYS A 34 -3.19 -8.65 41.64
N LEU A 35 -2.05 -8.13 42.03
CA LEU A 35 -1.39 -8.46 43.29
C LEU A 35 -2.07 -7.64 44.40
N THR A 36 -2.42 -8.28 45.51
CA THR A 36 -3.13 -7.65 46.62
C THR A 36 -2.35 -7.82 47.92
N HIS A 37 -2.48 -6.90 48.87
CA HIS A 37 -1.92 -7.05 50.21
C HIS A 37 -2.98 -6.60 51.23
N GLN A 38 -3.52 -7.54 52.02
CA GLN A 38 -4.59 -7.27 52.96
C GLN A 38 -4.45 -8.18 54.18
N GLU A 39 -4.50 -7.60 55.36
CA GLU A 39 -4.39 -8.31 56.65
C GLU A 39 -3.12 -9.17 56.75
N GLY A 40 -2.01 -8.60 56.24
CA GLY A 40 -0.71 -9.28 56.26
C GLY A 40 -0.60 -10.42 55.26
N LYS A 41 -1.58 -10.62 54.37
CA LYS A 41 -1.58 -11.67 53.35
C LYS A 41 -1.43 -11.08 51.96
N ILE A 42 -0.54 -11.67 51.18
CA ILE A 42 -0.41 -11.34 49.75
C ILE A 42 -1.31 -12.31 48.99
N GLY A 43 -2.16 -11.77 48.12
CA GLY A 43 -2.97 -12.54 47.18
C GLY A 43 -2.63 -12.18 45.73
N ALA A 44 -3.03 -13.02 44.80
CA ALA A 44 -2.92 -12.75 43.37
C ALA A 44 -4.20 -13.19 42.67
N LEU A 45 -4.85 -12.26 42.02
CA LEU A 45 -6.07 -12.49 41.23
C LEU A 45 -5.80 -12.24 39.76
N GLY A 46 -6.59 -12.84 38.87
CA GLY A 46 -6.59 -12.43 37.46
C GLY A 46 -6.94 -10.95 37.39
N ASN A 47 -6.16 -10.18 36.62
CA ASN A 47 -6.36 -8.73 36.58
C ASN A 47 -7.66 -8.31 35.88
N ARG A 48 -8.29 -9.21 35.15
CA ARG A 48 -9.52 -8.95 34.40
C ARG A 48 -10.75 -9.27 35.24
N CYS A 49 -11.49 -8.25 35.60
CA CYS A 49 -12.75 -8.41 36.38
C CYS A 49 -13.75 -9.28 35.60
N PRO A 50 -14.31 -10.35 36.20
CA PRO A 50 -15.26 -11.23 35.51
C PRO A 50 -16.48 -10.52 34.93
N HIS A 51 -16.92 -9.41 35.53
CA HIS A 51 -18.13 -8.70 35.09
C HIS A 51 -17.97 -8.15 33.65
N GLN A 52 -17.02 -7.24 33.43
CA GLN A 52 -16.80 -6.62 32.09
C GLN A 52 -15.32 -6.33 31.81
N GLY A 53 -14.43 -7.03 32.50
CA GLY A 53 -13.00 -6.95 32.16
C GLY A 53 -12.22 -5.80 32.78
N GLY A 54 -12.79 -5.07 33.71
CA GLY A 54 -12.09 -3.96 34.38
C GLY A 54 -10.81 -4.42 35.07
N PRO A 55 -9.72 -3.59 35.03
CA PRO A 55 -8.40 -4.01 35.56
C PRO A 55 -8.37 -3.92 37.09
N LEU A 56 -8.52 -5.05 37.78
CA LEU A 56 -8.60 -5.11 39.26
C LEU A 56 -7.38 -4.47 39.93
N GLY A 57 -6.19 -4.60 39.35
CA GLY A 57 -4.97 -4.01 39.90
C GLY A 57 -4.86 -2.48 39.76
N GLU A 58 -5.81 -1.85 39.08
CA GLU A 58 -5.97 -0.39 39.01
C GLU A 58 -7.08 0.11 39.98
N GLY A 59 -7.70 -0.80 40.67
CA GLY A 59 -8.71 -0.50 41.69
C GLY A 59 -8.09 -0.16 43.03
N GLN A 60 -8.81 -0.55 44.09
CA GLN A 60 -8.38 -0.30 45.49
C GLN A 60 -8.89 -1.40 46.38
N ILE A 61 -8.37 -1.46 47.63
CA ILE A 61 -8.96 -2.29 48.67
C ILE A 61 -9.77 -1.36 49.58
N GLU A 62 -11.02 -1.74 49.84
CA GLU A 62 -11.92 -1.00 50.73
C GLU A 62 -12.75 -2.01 51.50
N ASN A 63 -12.80 -1.84 52.84
CA ASN A 63 -13.53 -2.74 53.73
C ASN A 63 -13.15 -4.23 53.57
N GLY A 64 -11.88 -4.50 53.20
CA GLY A 64 -11.39 -5.86 53.01
C GLY A 64 -11.65 -6.48 51.65
N TRP A 65 -12.22 -5.72 50.70
CA TRP A 65 -12.55 -6.18 49.35
C TRP A 65 -11.75 -5.41 48.30
N VAL A 66 -11.31 -6.10 47.26
CA VAL A 66 -10.79 -5.48 46.05
C VAL A 66 -11.97 -4.91 45.26
N ILE A 67 -11.97 -3.61 45.02
CA ILE A 67 -13.03 -2.91 44.30
C ILE A 67 -12.61 -2.68 42.85
N CYS A 68 -13.39 -3.20 41.91
CA CYS A 68 -13.15 -2.98 40.45
C CYS A 68 -13.33 -1.50 40.11
N PRO A 69 -12.37 -0.87 39.41
CA PRO A 69 -12.45 0.57 39.10
C PRO A 69 -13.57 0.95 38.15
N TRP A 70 -14.15 0.00 37.38
CA TRP A 70 -15.18 0.33 36.39
C TRP A 70 -16.59 0.38 36.98
N HIS A 71 -16.99 -0.67 37.72
CA HIS A 71 -18.39 -0.79 38.20
C HIS A 71 -18.50 -1.16 39.67
N ALA A 72 -17.40 -1.01 40.42
CA ALA A 72 -17.36 -1.27 41.89
C ALA A 72 -17.70 -2.73 42.30
N TYR A 73 -17.55 -3.70 41.39
CA TYR A 73 -17.64 -5.12 41.77
C TYR A 73 -16.55 -5.47 42.77
N GLU A 74 -16.89 -6.31 43.74
CA GLU A 74 -16.06 -6.61 44.92
C GLU A 74 -15.53 -8.05 44.86
N TYR A 75 -14.24 -8.24 45.20
CA TYR A 75 -13.62 -9.57 45.23
C TYR A 75 -12.74 -9.71 46.46
N HIS A 76 -12.79 -10.88 47.12
CA HIS A 76 -11.92 -11.18 48.24
C HIS A 76 -10.44 -11.17 47.77
N PRO A 77 -9.55 -10.44 48.45
CA PRO A 77 -8.17 -10.22 47.97
C PRO A 77 -7.33 -11.46 47.69
N VAL A 78 -7.60 -12.57 48.40
CA VAL A 78 -6.80 -13.80 48.28
C VAL A 78 -7.53 -14.88 47.46
N THR A 79 -8.85 -15.02 47.68
CA THR A 79 -9.58 -16.13 47.05
C THR A 79 -10.30 -15.74 45.78
N GLY A 80 -10.48 -14.45 45.51
CA GLY A 80 -11.25 -13.96 44.37
C GLY A 80 -12.75 -14.14 44.49
N ALA A 81 -13.24 -14.65 45.61
CA ALA A 81 -14.68 -14.87 45.82
C ALA A 81 -15.43 -13.53 45.85
N PRO A 82 -16.64 -13.45 45.27
CA PRO A 82 -17.46 -12.25 45.39
C PRO A 82 -18.19 -12.26 46.77
N PRO A 83 -18.82 -11.13 47.14
CA PRO A 83 -19.70 -11.10 48.33
C PRO A 83 -20.89 -12.05 48.18
N GLU A 84 -21.53 -12.35 49.31
CA GLU A 84 -22.71 -13.23 49.32
C GLU A 84 -23.83 -12.67 48.42
N GLY A 85 -24.38 -13.55 47.59
CA GLY A 85 -25.43 -13.18 46.63
C GLY A 85 -24.93 -12.89 45.20
N PHE A 86 -23.62 -12.93 44.99
CA PHE A 86 -23.01 -12.78 43.64
C PHE A 86 -22.29 -14.08 43.25
N GLU A 87 -22.22 -14.36 41.96
CA GLU A 87 -21.65 -15.62 41.46
C GLU A 87 -20.29 -15.43 40.73
N ASP A 88 -20.01 -14.23 40.22
CA ASP A 88 -18.82 -13.95 39.42
C ASP A 88 -17.54 -13.96 40.27
N LYS A 89 -16.77 -15.02 40.19
CA LYS A 89 -15.52 -15.19 40.95
C LYS A 89 -14.30 -14.81 40.08
N ALA A 90 -13.43 -13.96 40.65
CA ALA A 90 -12.15 -13.66 40.01
C ALA A 90 -11.19 -14.87 40.18
N GLU A 91 -10.47 -15.21 39.08
CA GLU A 91 -9.46 -16.28 39.11
C GLU A 91 -8.41 -15.95 40.18
N SER A 92 -8.03 -16.91 41.04
CA SER A 92 -6.99 -16.70 42.04
C SER A 92 -5.81 -17.64 41.82
N PHE A 93 -4.62 -17.19 42.20
CA PHE A 93 -3.35 -17.87 41.93
C PHE A 93 -2.59 -18.08 43.23
N PRO A 94 -1.87 -19.21 43.39
CA PRO A 94 -1.05 -19.43 44.58
C PRO A 94 0.10 -18.43 44.66
N VAL A 95 0.40 -17.93 45.83
CA VAL A 95 1.46 -16.95 46.06
C VAL A 95 2.46 -17.50 47.09
N GLU A 96 3.75 -17.31 46.83
CA GLU A 96 4.84 -17.54 47.78
C GLU A 96 5.64 -16.26 47.96
N VAL A 97 5.83 -15.85 49.20
CA VAL A 97 6.74 -14.77 49.53
C VAL A 97 8.09 -15.39 49.91
N ARG A 98 9.11 -15.16 49.13
CA ARG A 98 10.46 -15.66 49.34
C ARG A 98 11.37 -14.52 49.80
N GLU A 99 12.62 -14.85 50.19
CA GLU A 99 13.57 -13.84 50.67
C GLU A 99 13.79 -12.70 49.69
N ASP A 100 13.80 -13.03 48.40
CA ASP A 100 14.13 -12.12 47.28
C ASP A 100 12.89 -11.54 46.55
N GLY A 101 11.66 -11.94 46.95
CA GLY A 101 10.51 -11.40 46.23
C GLY A 101 9.21 -12.15 46.43
N ILE A 102 8.19 -11.67 45.72
CA ILE A 102 6.85 -12.28 45.68
C ILE A 102 6.73 -13.10 44.40
N TYR A 103 6.40 -14.37 44.53
CA TYR A 103 6.25 -15.32 43.44
C TYR A 103 4.80 -15.74 43.31
N VAL A 104 4.33 -15.82 42.07
CA VAL A 104 2.98 -16.34 41.78
C VAL A 104 3.12 -17.60 40.93
N GLY A 105 2.38 -18.62 41.32
CA GLY A 105 2.32 -19.88 40.59
C GLY A 105 1.29 -19.79 39.49
N VAL A 106 1.76 -19.91 38.24
CA VAL A 106 0.86 -19.95 37.08
C VAL A 106 0.99 -21.29 36.38
N THR A 107 -0.14 -21.84 35.97
CA THR A 107 -0.12 -23.02 35.08
C THR A 107 0.20 -22.57 33.69
N GLN A 108 1.14 -23.25 33.02
CA GLN A 108 1.40 -22.98 31.62
C GLN A 108 0.16 -23.43 30.83
N GLN A 109 -0.56 -22.45 30.30
CA GLN A 109 -1.55 -22.75 29.28
C GLN A 109 -0.77 -23.07 28.00
N GLU A 110 -1.01 -24.25 27.44
CA GLU A 110 -0.57 -24.49 26.07
C GLU A 110 -1.22 -23.44 25.16
N ASN A 111 -0.41 -22.73 24.38
CA ASN A 111 -0.93 -21.83 23.34
C ASN A 111 -1.55 -22.70 22.23
N LEU A 112 -2.80 -23.08 22.41
CA LEU A 112 -3.51 -23.82 21.37
C LEU A 112 -3.75 -22.89 20.18
N PRO A 113 -3.60 -23.40 18.95
CA PRO A 113 -3.86 -22.59 17.77
C PRO A 113 -5.29 -22.06 17.76
N THR A 114 -5.43 -20.85 17.23
CA THR A 114 -6.74 -20.20 17.07
C THR A 114 -7.16 -20.20 15.61
N VAL A 115 -8.41 -19.82 15.37
CA VAL A 115 -8.93 -19.56 14.01
C VAL A 115 -8.03 -18.56 13.28
N SER A 116 -7.54 -17.51 13.99
CA SER A 116 -6.63 -16.53 13.39
C SER A 116 -5.33 -17.18 12.89
N ASN A 117 -4.78 -18.16 13.63
CA ASN A 117 -3.59 -18.88 13.16
C ASN A 117 -3.85 -19.62 11.84
N GLN A 118 -5.03 -20.26 11.73
CA GLN A 118 -5.41 -20.95 10.49
C GLN A 118 -5.62 -19.96 9.34
N MET A 119 -6.28 -18.84 9.60
CA MET A 119 -6.48 -17.79 8.58
C MET A 119 -5.12 -17.25 8.08
N VAL A 120 -4.19 -16.98 8.99
CA VAL A 120 -2.84 -16.49 8.63
C VAL A 120 -2.07 -17.56 7.84
N GLN A 121 -2.23 -18.84 8.19
CA GLN A 121 -1.63 -19.92 7.41
C GLN A 121 -2.13 -19.91 5.96
N VAL A 122 -3.45 -19.70 5.75
CA VAL A 122 -4.01 -19.59 4.39
C VAL A 122 -3.40 -18.39 3.65
N LEU A 123 -3.25 -17.23 4.33
CA LEU A 123 -2.60 -16.06 3.70
C LEU A 123 -1.22 -16.44 3.15
N THR A 124 -0.39 -17.10 3.98
CA THR A 124 0.98 -17.45 3.57
C THR A 124 0.98 -18.55 2.48
N ASP A 125 0.09 -19.52 2.57
CA ASP A 125 -0.05 -20.58 1.56
C ASP A 125 -0.46 -20.01 0.18
N TRP A 126 -1.16 -18.87 0.18
CA TRP A 126 -1.56 -18.18 -1.05
C TRP A 126 -0.53 -17.16 -1.54
N GLY A 127 0.60 -17.03 -0.84
CA GLY A 127 1.72 -16.18 -1.26
C GLY A 127 1.69 -14.75 -0.73
N VAL A 128 0.94 -14.50 0.34
CA VAL A 128 1.01 -13.21 1.03
C VAL A 128 2.31 -13.17 1.84
N GLU A 129 3.18 -12.22 1.52
CA GLU A 129 4.48 -12.07 2.18
C GLU A 129 4.54 -10.83 3.08
N VAL A 130 3.64 -9.87 2.89
CA VAL A 130 3.69 -8.61 3.63
C VAL A 130 2.30 -8.19 4.10
N VAL A 131 2.27 -7.61 5.31
CA VAL A 131 1.08 -7.03 5.92
C VAL A 131 1.45 -5.61 6.39
N PHE A 132 0.64 -4.61 6.04
CA PHE A 132 0.78 -3.25 6.54
C PHE A 132 -0.41 -2.93 7.42
N GLY A 133 -0.19 -2.39 8.61
CA GLY A 133 -1.35 -2.14 9.44
C GLY A 133 -1.10 -1.46 10.77
N MET A 134 -2.17 -1.42 11.54
CA MET A 134 -2.13 -0.87 12.89
C MET A 134 -2.89 -1.80 13.83
N VAL A 135 -2.24 -2.14 14.95
CA VAL A 135 -2.85 -2.98 15.98
C VAL A 135 -3.65 -2.12 16.93
N GLY A 136 -4.73 -2.69 17.48
CA GLY A 136 -5.56 -2.05 18.50
C GLY A 136 -6.53 -3.06 19.08
N HIS A 137 -7.42 -2.62 19.96
CA HIS A 137 -8.16 -3.54 20.83
C HIS A 137 -9.05 -4.55 20.07
N SER A 138 -9.58 -4.21 18.92
CA SER A 138 -10.53 -5.08 18.20
C SER A 138 -9.85 -6.02 17.19
N ASN A 139 -8.49 -6.09 17.17
CA ASN A 139 -7.80 -6.98 16.24
C ASN A 139 -6.62 -7.74 16.88
N LEU A 140 -6.56 -7.80 18.21
CA LEU A 140 -5.41 -8.36 18.93
C LEU A 140 -5.23 -9.87 18.70
N GLY A 141 -6.31 -10.62 18.58
CA GLY A 141 -6.22 -12.07 18.32
C GLY A 141 -5.57 -12.36 16.98
N PHE A 142 -5.97 -11.62 15.95
CA PHE A 142 -5.35 -11.76 14.61
C PHE A 142 -3.92 -11.21 14.59
N ALA A 143 -3.67 -10.11 15.31
CA ALA A 143 -2.32 -9.55 15.43
C ALA A 143 -1.35 -10.55 16.07
N ASP A 144 -1.78 -11.31 17.09
CA ASP A 144 -0.94 -12.34 17.71
C ASP A 144 -0.60 -13.45 16.70
N ALA A 145 -1.57 -13.87 15.88
CA ALA A 145 -1.33 -14.86 14.83
C ALA A 145 -0.34 -14.35 13.77
N LEU A 146 -0.46 -13.08 13.36
CA LEU A 146 0.50 -12.45 12.45
C LEU A 146 1.91 -12.41 13.06
N HIS A 147 2.00 -12.06 14.36
CA HIS A 147 3.28 -12.02 15.07
C HIS A 147 3.94 -13.41 15.11
N GLN A 148 3.14 -14.47 15.35
CA GLN A 148 3.66 -15.84 15.35
C GLN A 148 4.20 -16.21 13.96
N ALA A 149 3.47 -15.91 12.89
CA ALA A 149 3.91 -16.19 11.52
C ALA A 149 5.17 -15.39 11.16
N GLU A 150 5.27 -14.13 11.63
CA GLU A 150 6.47 -13.32 11.44
C GLU A 150 7.69 -13.92 12.13
N LYS A 151 7.53 -14.42 13.38
CA LYS A 151 8.61 -15.11 14.09
C LYS A 151 9.08 -16.37 13.36
N GLU A 152 8.17 -17.03 12.66
CA GLU A 152 8.50 -18.22 11.85
C GLU A 152 9.09 -17.85 10.47
N GLY A 153 9.20 -16.55 10.16
CA GLY A 153 9.73 -16.06 8.89
C GLY A 153 8.80 -16.26 7.71
N LYS A 154 7.51 -16.50 7.95
CA LYS A 154 6.52 -16.77 6.89
C LYS A 154 6.02 -15.51 6.22
N LEU A 155 5.99 -14.39 6.95
CA LEU A 155 5.58 -13.08 6.43
C LEU A 155 6.29 -11.97 7.20
N ARG A 156 6.11 -10.71 6.76
CA ARG A 156 6.65 -9.53 7.45
C ARG A 156 5.51 -8.55 7.72
N TYR A 157 5.49 -8.01 8.94
CA TYR A 157 4.49 -7.03 9.36
C TYR A 157 5.12 -5.65 9.49
N TYR A 158 4.53 -4.66 8.84
CA TYR A 158 4.96 -3.26 8.92
C TYR A 158 3.88 -2.44 9.62
N GLY A 159 4.15 -2.06 10.86
CA GLY A 159 3.26 -1.18 11.63
C GLY A 159 3.38 0.26 11.17
N ILE A 160 2.28 0.80 10.65
CA ILE A 160 2.21 2.16 10.11
C ILE A 160 1.52 3.11 11.12
N ARG A 161 1.48 4.39 10.81
CA ARG A 161 0.88 5.39 11.70
C ARG A 161 -0.51 5.85 11.27
N HIS A 162 -0.86 5.67 9.99
CA HIS A 162 -2.19 5.99 9.47
C HIS A 162 -2.63 4.92 8.48
N GLU A 163 -3.83 4.39 8.67
CA GLU A 163 -4.31 3.23 7.89
C GLU A 163 -4.40 3.51 6.38
N GLY A 164 -4.64 4.76 5.99
CA GLY A 164 -4.57 5.14 4.58
C GLY A 164 -3.20 4.85 3.98
N ALA A 165 -2.13 5.07 4.76
CA ALA A 165 -0.78 4.72 4.33
C ALA A 165 -0.60 3.21 4.19
N ALA A 166 -1.24 2.40 5.07
CA ALA A 166 -1.21 0.94 4.94
C ALA A 166 -1.80 0.50 3.59
N ALA A 167 -2.96 1.06 3.23
CA ALA A 167 -3.62 0.70 1.98
C ALA A 167 -2.80 1.13 0.75
N PHE A 168 -2.20 2.34 0.78
CA PHE A 168 -1.31 2.79 -0.30
C PHE A 168 -0.04 1.93 -0.40
N ALA A 169 0.56 1.55 0.74
CA ALA A 169 1.75 0.69 0.74
C ALA A 169 1.41 -0.70 0.16
N ALA A 170 0.30 -1.29 0.60
CA ALA A 170 -0.17 -2.57 0.07
C ALA A 170 -0.47 -2.48 -1.43
N SER A 171 -1.14 -1.39 -1.87
CA SER A 171 -1.41 -1.11 -3.29
C SER A 171 -0.10 -1.04 -4.09
N ALA A 172 0.90 -0.30 -3.60
CA ALA A 172 2.18 -0.14 -4.28
C ALA A 172 2.97 -1.45 -4.36
N TYR A 173 2.98 -2.22 -3.25
CA TYR A 173 3.59 -3.56 -3.26
C TYR A 173 2.98 -4.43 -4.37
N ALA A 174 1.65 -4.48 -4.43
CA ALA A 174 0.97 -5.30 -5.42
C ALA A 174 1.12 -4.75 -6.84
N LYS A 175 1.14 -3.42 -7.03
CA LYS A 175 1.44 -2.79 -8.34
C LYS A 175 2.83 -3.19 -8.85
N LEU A 176 3.79 -3.35 -7.93
CA LEU A 176 5.17 -3.68 -8.28
C LEU A 176 5.39 -5.18 -8.52
N THR A 177 4.83 -6.02 -7.64
CA THR A 177 5.12 -7.46 -7.63
C THR A 177 4.08 -8.30 -8.38
N GLY A 178 2.85 -7.80 -8.50
CA GLY A 178 1.71 -8.59 -8.98
C GLY A 178 1.11 -9.51 -7.93
N ASN A 179 1.71 -9.61 -6.74
CA ASN A 179 1.24 -10.46 -5.65
C ASN A 179 0.33 -9.67 -4.71
N PRO A 180 -0.70 -10.32 -4.11
CA PRO A 180 -1.54 -9.61 -3.15
C PRO A 180 -0.78 -9.29 -1.87
N ALA A 181 -1.03 -8.10 -1.31
CA ALA A 181 -0.60 -7.71 0.02
C ALA A 181 -1.83 -7.56 0.91
N VAL A 182 -1.61 -7.47 2.21
CA VAL A 182 -2.70 -7.29 3.18
C VAL A 182 -2.54 -5.94 3.86
N CYS A 183 -3.66 -5.20 3.99
CA CYS A 183 -3.74 -4.09 4.95
C CYS A 183 -4.65 -4.52 6.11
N PHE A 184 -4.24 -4.17 7.33
CA PHE A 184 -4.82 -4.74 8.56
C PHE A 184 -5.10 -3.62 9.57
N THR A 185 -6.35 -3.55 10.05
CA THR A 185 -6.77 -2.45 10.93
C THR A 185 -7.77 -2.89 11.99
N ILE A 186 -8.07 -1.96 12.90
CA ILE A 186 -9.15 -2.11 13.88
C ILE A 186 -10.51 -1.76 13.27
N ALA A 187 -11.55 -1.99 14.03
CA ALA A 187 -12.93 -1.55 13.77
C ALA A 187 -13.03 -0.02 13.72
N GLY A 188 -14.13 0.48 13.22
CA GLY A 188 -14.45 1.91 13.25
C GLY A 188 -13.46 2.74 12.44
N PRO A 189 -12.75 3.68 13.09
CA PRO A 189 -11.89 4.63 12.36
C PRO A 189 -10.76 3.96 11.60
N GLY A 190 -10.21 2.84 12.09
CA GLY A 190 -9.16 2.14 11.38
C GLY A 190 -9.64 1.63 10.02
N ALA A 191 -10.82 1.04 9.98
CA ALA A 191 -11.39 0.53 8.74
C ALA A 191 -11.77 1.67 7.78
N THR A 192 -12.40 2.76 8.29
CA THR A 192 -12.79 3.87 7.42
C THR A 192 -11.59 4.64 6.86
N ASN A 193 -10.49 4.70 7.59
CA ASN A 193 -9.26 5.35 7.10
C ASN A 193 -8.63 4.62 5.91
N LEU A 194 -8.94 3.34 5.68
CA LEU A 194 -8.42 2.60 4.51
C LEU A 194 -8.99 3.10 3.18
N MET A 195 -10.15 3.77 3.19
CA MET A 195 -10.99 3.98 2.00
C MET A 195 -10.25 4.56 0.81
N THR A 196 -9.45 5.62 1.00
CA THR A 196 -8.75 6.26 -0.12
C THR A 196 -7.74 5.31 -0.77
N GLY A 197 -6.98 4.58 0.04
CA GLY A 197 -6.01 3.63 -0.51
C GLY A 197 -6.67 2.42 -1.18
N LEU A 198 -7.82 1.97 -0.65
CA LEU A 198 -8.59 0.90 -1.29
C LEU A 198 -9.17 1.38 -2.63
N TRP A 199 -9.66 2.65 -2.70
CA TRP A 199 -10.09 3.22 -3.98
C TRP A 199 -8.96 3.27 -5.00
N ASP A 200 -7.73 3.63 -4.58
CA ASP A 200 -6.55 3.62 -5.47
C ASP A 200 -6.34 2.21 -6.06
N ALA A 201 -6.39 1.19 -5.20
CA ALA A 201 -6.23 -0.19 -5.64
C ALA A 201 -7.38 -0.63 -6.55
N HIS A 202 -8.62 -0.22 -6.21
CA HIS A 202 -9.82 -0.59 -6.97
C HIS A 202 -9.76 -0.08 -8.41
N VAL A 203 -9.49 1.22 -8.58
CA VAL A 203 -9.50 1.83 -9.92
C VAL A 203 -8.25 1.48 -10.74
N ASP A 204 -7.17 1.07 -10.08
CA ASP A 204 -5.94 0.63 -10.75
C ASP A 204 -5.87 -0.89 -10.96
N HIS A 205 -6.94 -1.62 -10.59
CA HIS A 205 -7.05 -3.08 -10.76
C HIS A 205 -5.90 -3.82 -10.05
N VAL A 206 -5.74 -3.57 -8.73
CA VAL A 206 -4.63 -4.08 -7.94
C VAL A 206 -5.13 -5.09 -6.91
N PRO A 207 -4.59 -6.33 -6.88
CA PRO A 207 -5.02 -7.34 -5.91
C PRO A 207 -4.55 -6.97 -4.50
N LEU A 208 -5.51 -6.91 -3.56
CA LEU A 208 -5.27 -6.43 -2.21
C LEU A 208 -6.34 -7.01 -1.28
N LEU A 209 -5.97 -7.45 -0.09
CA LEU A 209 -6.92 -7.90 0.93
C LEU A 209 -6.86 -6.97 2.14
N ALA A 210 -8.00 -6.38 2.47
CA ALA A 210 -8.16 -5.63 3.72
C ALA A 210 -8.74 -6.58 4.78
N ILE A 211 -8.11 -6.64 5.95
CA ILE A 211 -8.63 -7.37 7.10
C ILE A 211 -8.88 -6.34 8.21
N THR A 212 -10.15 -6.17 8.57
CA THR A 212 -10.53 -5.21 9.59
C THR A 212 -11.08 -5.94 10.81
N GLY A 213 -10.72 -5.48 12.00
CA GLY A 213 -11.43 -5.89 13.20
C GLY A 213 -12.88 -5.42 13.14
N GLN A 214 -13.71 -5.97 14.03
CA GLN A 214 -15.08 -5.51 14.28
C GLN A 214 -15.39 -5.71 15.74
N VAL A 215 -16.37 -5.00 16.24
CA VAL A 215 -16.85 -5.16 17.62
C VAL A 215 -17.45 -6.56 17.79
N ASN A 216 -17.45 -7.03 19.01
CA ASN A 216 -17.99 -8.34 19.41
C ASN A 216 -19.44 -8.47 18.95
N THR A 217 -19.80 -9.60 18.33
CA THR A 217 -21.15 -9.82 17.78
C THR A 217 -22.24 -9.81 18.87
N GLN A 218 -21.89 -10.07 20.14
CA GLN A 218 -22.85 -10.06 21.24
C GLN A 218 -23.35 -8.65 21.57
N ILE A 219 -22.56 -7.62 21.24
CA ILE A 219 -22.91 -6.22 21.54
C ILE A 219 -23.19 -5.39 20.27
N MET A 220 -23.12 -6.03 19.11
CA MET A 220 -23.35 -5.36 17.82
C MET A 220 -24.84 -5.07 17.61
N GLY A 221 -25.14 -3.90 17.05
CA GLY A 221 -26.50 -3.51 16.67
C GLY A 221 -26.98 -2.21 17.32
N PRO A 222 -26.79 -2.03 18.63
CA PRO A 222 -27.24 -0.78 19.28
C PRO A 222 -26.41 0.47 18.96
N GLY A 223 -25.29 0.34 18.24
CA GLY A 223 -24.37 1.46 17.98
C GLY A 223 -23.32 1.60 19.07
N THR A 224 -22.69 0.51 19.42
CA THR A 224 -21.66 0.49 20.48
C THR A 224 -20.36 1.18 20.02
N PHE A 225 -19.44 1.36 20.97
CA PHE A 225 -18.16 2.06 20.72
C PHE A 225 -17.41 1.45 19.52
N GLN A 226 -17.10 2.27 18.54
CA GLN A 226 -16.45 1.91 17.27
C GLN A 226 -17.24 0.97 16.36
N GLU A 227 -18.50 0.73 16.64
CA GLU A 227 -19.35 -0.02 15.71
C GLU A 227 -19.62 0.82 14.46
N VAL A 228 -19.26 0.29 13.30
CA VAL A 228 -19.58 0.84 11.98
C VAL A 228 -20.12 -0.33 11.14
N ASP A 229 -21.11 -0.08 10.31
CA ASP A 229 -21.54 -1.06 9.31
C ASP A 229 -20.46 -1.17 8.24
N LEU A 230 -19.42 -1.95 8.55
CA LEU A 230 -18.26 -2.10 7.68
C LEU A 230 -18.58 -2.81 6.39
N HIS A 231 -19.60 -3.68 6.37
CA HIS A 231 -20.00 -4.34 5.15
C HIS A 231 -20.47 -3.31 4.12
N SER A 232 -21.40 -2.43 4.51
CA SER A 232 -21.88 -1.36 3.62
C SER A 232 -20.79 -0.33 3.31
N ALA A 233 -19.95 0.00 4.30
CA ALA A 233 -18.90 1.01 4.12
C ALA A 233 -17.85 0.56 3.10
N LEU A 234 -17.48 -0.72 3.07
CA LEU A 234 -16.42 -1.23 2.19
C LEU A 234 -16.93 -1.69 0.82
N GLU A 235 -18.26 -1.85 0.66
CA GLU A 235 -18.85 -2.33 -0.59
C GLU A 235 -18.38 -1.55 -1.84
N PRO A 236 -18.38 -0.22 -1.86
CA PRO A 236 -18.02 0.50 -3.08
C PRO A 236 -16.54 0.40 -3.46
N VAL A 237 -15.67 0.04 -2.52
CA VAL A 237 -14.22 0.02 -2.76
C VAL A 237 -13.66 -1.39 -2.96
N THR A 238 -14.48 -2.43 -2.75
CA THR A 238 -14.01 -3.83 -2.86
C THR A 238 -14.69 -4.55 -4.03
N ARG A 239 -14.03 -5.60 -4.54
CA ARG A 239 -14.63 -6.54 -5.49
C ARG A 239 -15.52 -7.56 -4.77
N TRP A 240 -15.15 -7.88 -3.53
CA TRP A 240 -15.85 -8.86 -2.70
C TRP A 240 -15.50 -8.61 -1.23
N GLN A 241 -16.46 -8.82 -0.36
CA GLN A 241 -16.22 -8.72 1.09
C GLN A 241 -17.13 -9.67 1.84
N GLN A 242 -16.70 -10.04 3.04
CA GLN A 242 -17.52 -10.88 3.91
C GLN A 242 -17.14 -10.68 5.37
N THR A 243 -18.10 -10.87 6.28
CA THR A 243 -17.86 -10.94 7.72
C THR A 243 -17.62 -12.39 8.11
N VAL A 244 -16.55 -12.66 8.85
CA VAL A 244 -16.22 -14.00 9.35
C VAL A 244 -16.94 -14.17 10.68
N LEU A 245 -17.90 -15.08 10.72
CA LEU A 245 -18.73 -15.31 11.91
C LEU A 245 -18.54 -16.70 12.55
N ARG A 246 -17.80 -17.59 11.89
CA ARG A 246 -17.65 -18.97 12.33
C ARG A 246 -16.24 -19.50 12.05
N ALA A 247 -15.73 -20.31 12.96
CA ALA A 247 -14.47 -21.01 12.79
C ALA A 247 -14.49 -21.92 11.55
N GLU A 248 -15.63 -22.59 11.31
CA GLU A 248 -15.74 -23.64 10.30
C GLU A 248 -15.49 -23.15 8.87
N ASN A 249 -15.80 -21.88 8.57
CA ASN A 249 -15.62 -21.36 7.22
C ASN A 249 -14.55 -20.25 7.12
N ALA A 250 -13.86 -19.92 8.20
CA ALA A 250 -12.92 -18.81 8.23
C ALA A 250 -11.80 -18.97 7.19
N SER A 251 -11.19 -20.16 7.13
CA SER A 251 -10.12 -20.46 6.16
C SER A 251 -10.61 -20.37 4.71
N ASP A 252 -11.80 -20.90 4.42
CA ASP A 252 -12.39 -20.79 3.08
C ASP A 252 -12.67 -19.35 2.68
N LEU A 253 -13.12 -18.51 3.64
CA LEU A 253 -13.37 -17.09 3.34
C LEU A 253 -12.06 -16.35 3.01
N VAL A 254 -10.95 -16.67 3.67
CA VAL A 254 -9.63 -16.10 3.31
C VAL A 254 -9.26 -16.53 1.88
N ALA A 255 -9.39 -17.83 1.57
CA ALA A 255 -9.08 -18.34 0.24
C ALA A 255 -9.95 -17.70 -0.85
N LEU A 256 -11.26 -17.50 -0.57
CA LEU A 256 -12.18 -16.83 -1.48
C LEU A 256 -11.84 -15.36 -1.67
N ALA A 257 -11.51 -14.66 -0.57
CA ALA A 257 -11.10 -13.25 -0.65
C ALA A 257 -9.87 -13.09 -1.55
N LEU A 258 -8.86 -13.93 -1.34
CA LEU A 258 -7.65 -13.91 -2.17
C LEU A 258 -7.94 -14.31 -3.62
N LYS A 259 -8.83 -15.28 -3.83
CA LYS A 259 -9.25 -15.68 -5.19
C LYS A 259 -9.90 -14.50 -5.92
N HIS A 260 -10.87 -13.82 -5.28
CA HIS A 260 -11.49 -12.64 -5.86
C HIS A 260 -10.45 -11.55 -6.15
N ALA A 261 -9.54 -11.29 -5.20
CA ALA A 261 -8.50 -10.27 -5.38
C ALA A 261 -7.65 -10.53 -6.63
N VAL A 262 -7.16 -11.76 -6.80
CA VAL A 262 -6.22 -12.09 -7.90
C VAL A 262 -6.93 -12.31 -9.23
N VAL A 263 -8.15 -12.84 -9.24
CA VAL A 263 -8.90 -13.12 -10.48
C VAL A 263 -9.58 -11.87 -11.00
N GLU A 264 -10.27 -11.13 -10.14
CA GLU A 264 -11.00 -9.91 -10.52
C GLU A 264 -10.11 -8.67 -10.51
N GLN A 265 -8.86 -8.82 -10.06
CA GLN A 265 -7.88 -7.73 -10.01
C GLN A 265 -8.43 -6.51 -9.27
N GLY A 266 -8.49 -6.64 -7.95
CA GLY A 266 -8.95 -5.53 -7.12
C GLY A 266 -8.96 -5.86 -5.63
N PRO A 267 -9.26 -4.89 -4.79
CA PRO A 267 -9.29 -5.11 -3.35
C PRO A 267 -10.49 -5.96 -2.92
N THR A 268 -10.26 -6.76 -1.88
CA THR A 268 -11.30 -7.52 -1.19
C THR A 268 -11.20 -7.22 0.31
N ALA A 269 -12.22 -7.58 1.08
CA ALA A 269 -12.20 -7.33 2.52
C ALA A 269 -12.77 -8.49 3.34
N LEU A 270 -12.16 -8.72 4.49
CA LEU A 270 -12.71 -9.59 5.53
C LEU A 270 -12.89 -8.77 6.81
N ILE A 271 -14.09 -8.83 7.36
CA ILE A 271 -14.48 -8.16 8.59
C ILE A 271 -14.49 -9.22 9.70
N LEU A 272 -13.72 -9.00 10.77
CA LEU A 272 -13.38 -10.05 11.71
C LEU A 272 -13.73 -9.59 13.15
N PRO A 273 -14.93 -9.97 13.67
CA PRO A 273 -15.27 -9.64 15.06
C PRO A 273 -14.24 -10.19 16.05
N ASP A 274 -14.03 -9.45 17.15
CA ASP A 274 -12.91 -9.72 18.05
C ASP A 274 -12.96 -11.10 18.71
N GLU A 275 -14.16 -11.55 19.12
CA GLU A 275 -14.29 -12.86 19.74
C GLU A 275 -14.05 -14.02 18.78
N ILE A 276 -14.31 -13.82 17.49
CA ILE A 276 -14.09 -14.87 16.49
C ILE A 276 -12.58 -15.16 16.34
N GLN A 277 -11.77 -14.12 16.49
CA GLN A 277 -10.31 -14.22 16.28
C GLN A 277 -9.65 -15.23 17.20
N VAL A 278 -10.21 -15.44 18.39
CA VAL A 278 -9.62 -16.27 19.43
C VAL A 278 -10.33 -17.61 19.61
N LEU A 279 -11.29 -17.94 18.75
CA LEU A 279 -11.92 -19.26 18.76
C LEU A 279 -10.85 -20.33 18.51
N ALA A 280 -11.07 -21.52 19.09
CA ALA A 280 -10.15 -22.65 18.87
C ALA A 280 -10.07 -23.02 17.39
N ALA A 281 -8.86 -23.31 16.93
CA ALA A 281 -8.63 -23.81 15.58
C ALA A 281 -9.34 -25.15 15.36
N LEU A 282 -9.74 -25.40 14.14
CA LEU A 282 -10.32 -26.69 13.75
C LEU A 282 -9.23 -27.77 13.69
N ASP A 283 -9.58 -28.99 14.05
CA ASP A 283 -8.71 -30.15 13.96
C ASP A 283 -9.47 -31.28 13.27
N PRO A 284 -9.04 -31.74 12.08
CA PRO A 284 -7.89 -31.22 11.32
C PRO A 284 -8.13 -29.85 10.70
N PRO A 285 -7.06 -29.08 10.41
CA PRO A 285 -7.21 -27.77 9.76
C PRO A 285 -7.78 -27.92 8.35
N PRO A 286 -8.63 -26.98 7.89
CA PRO A 286 -9.19 -27.03 6.53
C PRO A 286 -8.10 -26.90 5.47
N GLU A 287 -8.20 -27.69 4.40
CA GLU A 287 -7.30 -27.60 3.24
C GLU A 287 -7.84 -26.56 2.24
N THR A 288 -7.12 -25.48 2.06
CA THR A 288 -7.53 -24.39 1.18
C THR A 288 -6.42 -24.00 0.19
N PRO A 289 -5.85 -24.96 -0.56
CA PRO A 289 -4.73 -24.66 -1.45
C PRO A 289 -5.16 -23.71 -2.58
N ARG A 290 -4.22 -22.89 -3.07
CA ARG A 290 -4.42 -22.03 -4.24
C ARG A 290 -4.53 -22.89 -5.52
N SER A 291 -3.76 -23.98 -5.57
CA SER A 291 -3.78 -24.93 -6.67
C SER A 291 -5.17 -25.54 -6.83
N GLY A 292 -5.70 -25.54 -8.06
CA GLY A 292 -7.05 -26.02 -8.35
C GLY A 292 -8.16 -25.00 -8.06
N ARG A 293 -7.84 -23.86 -7.41
CA ARG A 293 -8.83 -22.81 -7.13
C ARG A 293 -8.67 -21.59 -8.06
N VAL A 294 -7.50 -21.42 -8.68
CA VAL A 294 -7.24 -20.31 -9.62
C VAL A 294 -6.77 -20.91 -10.93
N SER A 295 -7.49 -20.64 -12.01
CA SER A 295 -7.12 -21.06 -13.37
C SER A 295 -6.08 -20.11 -13.96
N THR A 296 -5.47 -20.52 -15.06
CA THR A 296 -4.64 -19.60 -15.86
C THR A 296 -5.50 -18.44 -16.35
N THR A 297 -4.89 -17.26 -16.42
CA THR A 297 -5.61 -16.03 -16.74
C THR A 297 -5.44 -15.60 -18.21
N GLU A 298 -4.86 -16.44 -19.07
CA GLU A 298 -4.69 -16.13 -20.49
C GLU A 298 -6.04 -16.21 -21.23
N ILE A 299 -6.44 -15.07 -21.80
CA ILE A 299 -7.66 -14.96 -22.60
C ILE A 299 -7.24 -14.75 -24.05
N THR A 300 -7.70 -15.64 -24.96
CA THR A 300 -7.44 -15.54 -26.40
C THR A 300 -8.60 -14.79 -27.07
N PRO A 301 -8.33 -13.66 -27.75
CA PRO A 301 -9.38 -12.99 -28.52
C PRO A 301 -9.98 -13.87 -29.63
N UNK A 302 -11.06 -13.60 -30.03
CA UNK A 302 -11.64 -14.27 -30.99
C UNK A 302 -10.93 -14.17 -32.22
N GLU A 303 -10.88 -15.27 -32.90
CA GLU A 303 -10.11 -15.42 -34.15
C GLU A 303 -10.53 -14.45 -35.25
N LYS A 304 -11.83 -14.25 -35.38
CA LYS A 304 -12.38 -13.31 -36.38
C LYS A 304 -11.83 -11.90 -36.15
N GLU A 305 -11.83 -11.46 -34.89
CA GLU A 305 -11.35 -10.13 -34.50
C GLU A 305 -9.83 -10.02 -34.64
N LEU A 306 -9.10 -11.09 -34.28
CA LEU A 306 -7.65 -11.15 -34.48
C LEU A 306 -7.30 -11.00 -35.96
N ASN A 307 -7.99 -11.75 -36.82
CA ASN A 307 -7.76 -11.70 -38.26
C ASN A 307 -8.11 -10.34 -38.85
N GLN A 308 -9.14 -9.67 -38.33
CA GLN A 308 -9.48 -8.29 -38.72
C GLN A 308 -8.38 -7.33 -38.33
N ALA A 309 -7.88 -7.44 -37.09
CA ALA A 309 -6.78 -6.60 -36.60
C ALA A 309 -5.51 -6.79 -37.45
N VAL A 310 -5.14 -8.04 -37.73
CA VAL A 310 -3.96 -8.35 -38.58
C VAL A 310 -4.09 -7.71 -39.96
N ARG A 311 -5.28 -7.82 -40.60
CA ARG A 311 -5.50 -7.17 -41.92
C ARG A 311 -5.32 -5.66 -41.82
N ARG A 312 -5.89 -5.01 -40.81
CA ARG A 312 -5.78 -3.56 -40.61
C ARG A 312 -4.34 -3.14 -40.37
N ILE A 313 -3.61 -3.90 -39.53
CA ILE A 313 -2.19 -3.59 -39.26
C ILE A 313 -1.34 -3.72 -40.53
N ASN A 314 -1.59 -4.77 -41.34
CA ASN A 314 -0.85 -4.99 -42.60
C ASN A 314 -1.15 -3.93 -43.66
N GLN A 315 -2.27 -3.20 -43.55
CA GLN A 315 -2.65 -2.12 -44.46
C GLN A 315 -2.16 -0.75 -44.01
N ALA A 316 -1.82 -0.61 -42.72
CA ALA A 316 -1.38 0.68 -42.17
C ALA A 316 -0.02 1.10 -42.70
N GLU A 317 0.09 2.37 -43.09
CA GLU A 317 1.36 2.97 -43.56
C GLU A 317 2.15 3.62 -42.41
N ARG A 318 1.42 4.12 -41.37
CA ARG A 318 2.03 4.81 -40.22
C ARG A 318 1.35 4.35 -38.92
N PRO A 319 1.43 3.04 -38.57
CA PRO A 319 0.84 2.59 -37.29
C PRO A 319 1.61 3.17 -36.11
N CYS A 320 0.90 3.42 -35.00
CA CYS A 320 1.51 3.87 -33.74
C CYS A 320 1.04 2.96 -32.61
N ILE A 321 1.97 2.46 -31.81
CA ILE A 321 1.67 1.62 -30.65
C ILE A 321 1.49 2.52 -29.44
N ILE A 322 0.36 2.33 -28.72
CA ILE A 322 0.11 3.00 -27.44
C ILE A 322 0.10 1.91 -26.35
N ALA A 323 1.04 2.00 -25.42
CA ALA A 323 1.18 1.03 -24.34
C ALA A 323 0.69 1.64 -23.01
N GLY A 324 -0.28 0.99 -22.38
CA GLY A 324 -0.78 1.36 -21.07
C GLY A 324 -0.30 0.41 -19.97
N LYS A 325 -0.82 0.61 -18.75
CA LYS A 325 -0.45 -0.18 -17.57
C LYS A 325 -0.62 -1.69 -17.80
N GLY A 326 -1.68 -2.10 -18.53
CA GLY A 326 -1.94 -3.51 -18.81
C GLY A 326 -0.88 -4.19 -19.68
N ALA A 327 -0.01 -3.39 -20.34
CA ALA A 327 1.07 -3.92 -21.17
C ALA A 327 2.41 -4.06 -20.40
N MET A 328 2.47 -3.62 -19.12
CA MET A 328 3.76 -3.55 -18.39
C MET A 328 4.45 -4.91 -18.20
N GLY A 329 3.70 -6.00 -18.18
CA GLY A 329 4.26 -7.34 -18.11
C GLY A 329 4.86 -7.87 -19.42
N TYR A 330 4.72 -7.10 -20.51
CA TYR A 330 5.06 -7.56 -21.86
C TYR A 330 6.00 -6.58 -22.59
N LYS A 331 6.94 -6.00 -21.84
CA LYS A 331 7.88 -4.97 -22.36
C LYS A 331 8.65 -5.42 -23.59
N GLU A 332 9.23 -6.62 -23.52
CA GLU A 332 10.03 -7.18 -24.62
C GLU A 332 9.18 -7.47 -25.85
N GLU A 333 7.98 -8.01 -25.64
CA GLU A 333 7.07 -8.34 -26.74
C GLU A 333 6.57 -7.07 -27.44
N ILE A 334 6.28 -6.00 -26.69
CA ILE A 334 5.91 -4.70 -27.27
C ILE A 334 7.10 -4.14 -28.07
N ARG A 335 8.31 -4.20 -27.51
CA ARG A 335 9.52 -3.74 -28.21
C ARG A 335 9.73 -4.52 -29.54
N LYS A 336 9.60 -5.85 -29.47
CA LYS A 336 9.74 -6.70 -30.67
C LYS A 336 8.68 -6.37 -31.73
N LEU A 337 7.42 -6.13 -31.31
CA LEU A 337 6.36 -5.74 -32.24
C LEU A 337 6.66 -4.37 -32.86
N ALA A 338 7.14 -3.42 -32.07
CA ALA A 338 7.50 -2.08 -32.55
C ALA A 338 8.62 -2.17 -33.62
N GLU A 339 9.66 -2.98 -33.35
CA GLU A 339 10.75 -3.21 -34.29
C GLU A 339 10.28 -3.97 -35.54
N HIS A 340 9.37 -4.93 -35.39
CA HIS A 340 8.81 -5.72 -36.47
C HIS A 340 8.01 -4.83 -37.45
N LEU A 341 7.27 -3.86 -36.89
CA LEU A 341 6.44 -2.93 -37.66
C LEU A 341 7.17 -1.63 -38.04
N GLU A 342 8.35 -1.37 -37.48
CA GLU A 342 9.01 -0.04 -37.52
C GLU A 342 7.99 1.03 -37.08
N ALA A 343 7.34 0.83 -35.92
CA ALA A 343 6.27 1.70 -35.42
C ALA A 343 6.70 2.43 -34.15
N PRO A 344 6.35 3.73 -34.00
CA PRO A 344 6.64 4.46 -32.77
C PRO A 344 5.85 3.87 -31.60
N VAL A 345 6.45 3.93 -30.40
CA VAL A 345 5.78 3.52 -29.15
C VAL A 345 5.61 4.76 -28.27
N VAL A 346 4.36 5.08 -27.95
CA VAL A 346 4.04 6.09 -26.94
C VAL A 346 3.45 5.37 -25.72
N THR A 347 3.67 5.91 -24.53
CA THR A 347 3.19 5.28 -23.31
C THR A 347 2.17 6.18 -22.60
N THR A 348 1.23 5.56 -21.87
CA THR A 348 0.49 6.31 -20.87
C THR A 348 1.45 6.61 -19.71
N PHE A 349 1.09 7.53 -18.82
CA PHE A 349 1.95 7.85 -17.67
C PHE A 349 2.26 6.59 -16.83
N LYS A 350 1.24 5.76 -16.56
CA LYS A 350 1.41 4.55 -15.75
C LYS A 350 2.25 3.46 -16.44
N ALA A 351 2.55 3.64 -17.71
CA ALA A 351 3.41 2.72 -18.47
C ALA A 351 4.78 3.33 -18.77
N LYS A 352 5.13 4.50 -18.21
CA LYS A 352 6.46 5.09 -18.37
C LYS A 352 7.52 4.10 -17.88
N GLY A 353 8.56 3.86 -18.66
CA GLY A 353 9.55 2.82 -18.39
C GLY A 353 9.21 1.46 -19.00
N LEU A 354 8.11 1.35 -19.77
CA LEU A 354 7.82 0.15 -20.55
C LEU A 354 8.87 -0.06 -21.65
N ILE A 355 9.23 1.04 -22.32
CA ILE A 355 10.31 1.07 -23.32
C ILE A 355 11.28 2.18 -22.89
N PRO A 356 12.62 1.95 -22.93
CA PRO A 356 13.57 3.02 -22.59
C PRO A 356 13.38 4.25 -23.48
N ASP A 357 13.40 5.45 -22.87
CA ASP A 357 13.28 6.69 -23.65
C ASP A 357 14.48 6.88 -24.63
N SER A 358 15.57 6.13 -24.43
CA SER A 358 16.72 6.08 -25.35
C SER A 358 16.49 5.19 -26.58
N HIS A 359 15.45 4.35 -26.60
CA HIS A 359 15.18 3.43 -27.72
C HIS A 359 14.75 4.23 -28.96
N PRO A 360 15.27 3.90 -30.17
CA PRO A 360 14.97 4.70 -31.38
C PRO A 360 13.50 4.83 -31.78
N LEU A 361 12.62 3.94 -31.30
CA LEU A 361 11.19 3.99 -31.58
C LEU A 361 10.39 4.51 -30.36
N ALA A 362 11.04 4.86 -29.25
CA ALA A 362 10.36 5.39 -28.05
C ALA A 362 10.00 6.85 -28.27
N CYS A 363 8.76 7.22 -27.94
CA CYS A 363 8.27 8.59 -28.15
C CYS A 363 7.82 9.25 -26.84
N GLY A 364 8.06 8.60 -25.70
CA GLY A 364 7.76 9.15 -24.37
C GLY A 364 6.28 9.06 -23.99
N VAL A 365 5.90 9.88 -23.02
CA VAL A 365 4.56 9.85 -22.40
C VAL A 365 3.58 10.70 -23.21
N LEU A 366 2.35 10.16 -23.36
CA LEU A 366 1.23 10.82 -24.02
C LEU A 366 0.34 11.53 -23.00
N GLY A 367 -0.33 12.59 -23.41
CA GLY A 367 -1.41 13.22 -22.65
C GLY A 367 -0.97 14.44 -21.85
N ARG A 368 -1.76 14.76 -20.81
CA ARG A 368 -1.56 16.00 -20.02
C ARG A 368 -0.19 16.12 -19.37
N SER A 369 0.40 14.99 -18.96
CA SER A 369 1.74 14.93 -18.38
C SER A 369 2.79 14.53 -19.43
N GLY A 370 2.43 14.57 -20.70
CA GLY A 370 3.26 14.06 -21.78
C GLY A 370 4.12 15.10 -22.48
N ILE A 371 4.73 14.65 -23.56
CA ILE A 371 5.68 15.45 -24.35
C ILE A 371 5.21 15.58 -25.80
N PRO A 372 5.63 16.66 -26.50
CA PRO A 372 5.21 16.88 -27.90
C PRO A 372 5.57 15.71 -28.83
N VAL A 373 6.68 15.01 -28.58
CA VAL A 373 7.09 13.87 -29.41
C VAL A 373 5.98 12.83 -29.49
N ALA A 374 5.45 12.43 -28.31
CA ALA A 374 4.37 11.44 -28.22
C ALA A 374 3.10 11.90 -28.94
N SER A 375 2.71 13.15 -28.71
CA SER A 375 1.47 13.71 -29.29
C SER A 375 1.53 13.77 -30.83
N VAL A 376 2.67 14.20 -31.40
CA VAL A 376 2.81 14.29 -32.84
C VAL A 376 2.85 12.89 -33.49
N MET A 377 3.59 11.95 -32.87
CA MET A 377 3.67 10.60 -33.46
C MET A 377 2.31 9.89 -33.43
N MET A 378 1.54 10.09 -32.36
CA MET A 378 0.15 9.60 -32.30
C MET A 378 -0.75 10.29 -33.32
N GLY A 379 -0.70 11.64 -33.36
CA GLY A 379 -1.62 12.43 -34.17
C GLY A 379 -1.38 12.32 -35.70
N THR A 380 -0.20 11.87 -36.11
CA THR A 380 0.11 11.65 -37.54
C THR A 380 -0.02 10.18 -37.96
N ALA A 381 -0.45 9.31 -37.03
CA ALA A 381 -0.67 7.90 -37.34
C ALA A 381 -1.96 7.69 -38.15
N ASP A 382 -1.97 6.62 -38.98
CA ASP A 382 -3.18 6.18 -39.68
C ASP A 382 -3.88 5.00 -38.96
N LEU A 383 -3.23 4.47 -37.91
CA LEU A 383 -3.79 3.40 -37.10
C LEU A 383 -3.12 3.42 -35.71
N LEU A 384 -3.92 3.36 -34.67
CA LEU A 384 -3.44 3.18 -33.31
C LEU A 384 -3.59 1.72 -32.88
N ILE A 385 -2.54 1.13 -32.31
CA ILE A 385 -2.59 -0.22 -31.74
C ILE A 385 -2.40 -0.04 -30.24
N VAL A 386 -3.48 -0.19 -29.48
CA VAL A 386 -3.54 0.21 -28.06
C VAL A 386 -3.56 -1.03 -27.19
N PHE A 387 -2.57 -1.18 -26.31
CA PHE A 387 -2.44 -2.33 -25.40
C PHE A 387 -2.62 -1.88 -23.95
N GLY A 388 -3.67 -2.36 -23.31
CA GLY A 388 -3.88 -2.19 -21.87
C GLY A 388 -3.99 -0.74 -21.42
N ALA A 389 -4.67 0.11 -22.20
CA ALA A 389 -4.91 1.51 -21.88
C ALA A 389 -6.39 1.86 -22.04
N SER A 390 -6.92 2.63 -21.08
CA SER A 390 -8.35 2.89 -20.95
C SER A 390 -8.89 4.07 -21.76
N PHE A 391 -8.07 4.81 -22.46
CA PHE A 391 -8.47 6.01 -23.24
C PHE A 391 -8.99 7.17 -22.36
N SER A 392 -8.53 7.27 -21.11
CA SER A 392 -8.97 8.38 -20.25
C SER A 392 -8.64 9.74 -20.87
N VAL A 393 -9.42 10.77 -20.50
CA VAL A 393 -9.22 12.15 -20.97
C VAL A 393 -7.79 12.64 -20.66
N HIS A 394 -7.20 12.20 -19.55
CA HIS A 394 -5.84 12.58 -19.19
C HIS A 394 -4.77 12.00 -20.15
N THR A 395 -5.03 10.83 -20.74
CA THR A 395 -4.15 10.24 -21.74
C THR A 395 -4.30 10.93 -23.10
N GLY A 396 -5.51 11.39 -23.42
CA GLY A 396 -5.77 12.18 -24.62
C GLY A 396 -5.48 11.46 -25.93
N ILE A 397 -5.90 10.19 -26.03
CA ILE A 397 -5.72 9.41 -27.26
C ILE A 397 -6.60 10.01 -28.38
N ALA A 398 -6.01 10.33 -29.54
CA ALA A 398 -6.69 10.98 -30.66
C ALA A 398 -7.92 10.21 -31.13
N ASP A 399 -9.08 10.86 -31.14
CA ASP A 399 -10.37 10.23 -31.49
C ASP A 399 -10.58 10.12 -33.01
N TYR A 400 -9.85 10.90 -33.80
CA TYR A 400 -9.95 10.91 -35.26
C TYR A 400 -9.08 9.83 -35.92
N VAL A 401 -8.21 9.13 -35.16
CA VAL A 401 -7.38 8.05 -35.72
C VAL A 401 -8.01 6.70 -35.40
N PRO A 402 -8.25 5.83 -36.38
CA PRO A 402 -8.79 4.48 -36.12
C PRO A 402 -7.91 3.71 -35.12
N ALA A 403 -8.55 2.90 -34.27
CA ALA A 403 -7.82 2.20 -33.23
C ALA A 403 -8.22 0.73 -33.12
N ILE A 404 -7.22 -0.12 -32.90
CA ILE A 404 -7.36 -1.48 -32.39
C ILE A 404 -7.08 -1.39 -30.89
N GLN A 405 -7.99 -1.88 -30.04
CA GLN A 405 -7.81 -1.84 -28.58
C GLN A 405 -7.78 -3.25 -28.01
N VAL A 406 -6.71 -3.58 -27.28
CA VAL A 406 -6.52 -4.88 -26.63
C VAL A 406 -6.62 -4.67 -25.12
N ASP A 407 -7.57 -5.35 -24.49
CA ASP A 407 -7.70 -5.27 -23.03
C ASP A 407 -8.33 -6.54 -22.47
N ARG A 408 -7.95 -6.88 -21.23
CA ARG A 408 -8.50 -8.02 -20.47
C ARG A 408 -9.88 -7.69 -19.89
N ASP A 409 -10.16 -6.41 -19.68
CA ASP A 409 -11.45 -5.97 -19.16
C ASP A 409 -12.36 -5.60 -20.34
N ARG A 410 -13.41 -6.41 -20.54
CA ARG A 410 -14.39 -6.19 -21.59
C ARG A 410 -15.05 -4.82 -21.52
N MET A 411 -15.25 -4.29 -20.30
CA MET A 411 -15.90 -3.00 -20.09
C MET A 411 -14.98 -1.81 -20.39
N THR A 412 -13.68 -2.04 -20.49
CA THR A 412 -12.71 -1.02 -20.90
C THR A 412 -12.70 -0.84 -22.43
N LEU A 413 -13.04 -1.89 -23.19
CA LEU A 413 -13.06 -1.84 -24.64
C LEU A 413 -14.15 -0.87 -25.13
N GLY A 414 -13.74 0.16 -25.86
CA GLY A 414 -14.67 1.15 -26.41
C GLY A 414 -15.33 2.05 -25.37
N LYS A 415 -14.87 2.06 -24.13
CA LYS A 415 -15.51 2.75 -23.00
C LYS A 415 -15.69 4.26 -23.21
N PHE A 416 -14.69 4.93 -23.79
CA PHE A 416 -14.71 6.38 -23.96
C PHE A 416 -15.02 6.79 -25.42
N ARG A 417 -14.78 5.92 -26.37
CA ARG A 417 -15.15 6.09 -27.77
C ARG A 417 -15.11 4.75 -28.48
N SER A 418 -15.84 4.63 -29.58
CA SER A 418 -15.80 3.40 -30.39
C SER A 418 -14.40 3.19 -30.98
N VAL A 419 -14.00 1.95 -31.08
CA VAL A 419 -12.74 1.55 -31.72
C VAL A 419 -13.06 0.68 -32.94
N GLU A 420 -12.17 0.65 -33.90
CA GLU A 420 -12.37 -0.13 -35.14
C GLU A 420 -12.37 -1.63 -34.85
N VAL A 421 -11.43 -2.10 -34.00
CA VAL A 421 -11.36 -3.51 -33.62
C VAL A 421 -11.15 -3.62 -32.10
N PRO A 422 -12.20 -3.99 -31.33
CA PRO A 422 -12.03 -4.31 -29.91
C PRO A 422 -11.57 -5.75 -29.78
N LEU A 423 -10.44 -5.98 -29.10
CA LEU A 423 -9.88 -7.31 -28.86
C LEU A 423 -9.93 -7.63 -27.37
N TRP A 424 -10.92 -8.42 -26.96
CA TRP A 424 -10.99 -8.89 -25.59
C TRP A 424 -10.00 -10.02 -25.40
N GLY A 425 -8.90 -9.73 -24.75
CA GLY A 425 -7.88 -10.75 -24.56
C GLY A 425 -6.64 -10.27 -23.83
N ASP A 426 -5.83 -11.23 -23.50
CA ASP A 426 -4.55 -10.99 -22.86
C ASP A 426 -3.57 -10.34 -23.84
N VAL A 427 -2.84 -9.33 -23.37
CA VAL A 427 -1.85 -8.60 -24.20
C VAL A 427 -0.78 -9.56 -24.74
N GLY A 428 -0.26 -10.45 -23.89
CA GLY A 428 0.79 -11.39 -24.30
C GLY A 428 0.31 -12.40 -25.35
N VAL A 429 -0.90 -12.93 -25.16
CA VAL A 429 -1.50 -13.85 -26.16
C VAL A 429 -1.68 -13.13 -27.49
N THR A 430 -2.22 -11.93 -27.46
CA THR A 430 -2.45 -11.13 -28.67
C THR A 430 -1.13 -10.80 -29.38
N LEU A 431 -0.10 -10.42 -28.62
CA LEU A 431 1.22 -10.12 -29.17
C LEU A 431 1.84 -11.34 -29.85
N ARG A 432 1.74 -12.53 -29.24
CA ARG A 432 2.23 -13.79 -29.86
C ARG A 432 1.54 -14.03 -31.20
N HIS A 433 0.21 -13.84 -31.24
CA HIS A 433 -0.56 -13.99 -32.48
C HIS A 433 -0.12 -12.97 -33.55
N PHE A 434 -0.01 -11.69 -33.15
CA PHE A 434 0.44 -10.62 -34.06
C PHE A 434 1.82 -10.91 -34.65
N MET A 435 2.77 -11.33 -33.82
CA MET A 435 4.13 -11.66 -34.28
C MET A 435 4.17 -12.78 -35.31
N SER A 436 3.23 -13.72 -35.27
CA SER A 436 3.18 -14.84 -36.21
C SER A 436 2.44 -14.50 -37.51
N ALA A 437 1.52 -13.51 -37.48
CA ALA A 437 0.59 -13.26 -38.58
C ALA A 437 0.81 -11.94 -39.33
N ILE A 438 1.47 -10.95 -38.67
CA ILE A 438 1.72 -9.62 -39.26
C ILE A 438 2.97 -9.66 -40.16
N ARG A 439 2.92 -9.00 -41.31
CA ARG A 439 4.05 -8.89 -42.22
C ARG A 439 5.14 -7.99 -41.64
N ARG A 440 6.37 -8.45 -41.69
CA ARG A 440 7.50 -7.66 -41.23
C ARG A 440 7.80 -6.54 -42.25
N VAL A 441 8.01 -5.35 -41.76
CA VAL A 441 8.44 -4.22 -42.58
C VAL A 441 9.96 -4.34 -42.82
N THR A 442 10.38 -4.52 -44.08
CA THR A 442 11.78 -4.78 -44.42
C THR A 442 12.48 -3.58 -45.06
N SER A 443 11.73 -2.56 -45.47
CA SER A 443 12.33 -1.37 -46.12
C SER A 443 11.40 -0.18 -46.08
N GLY A 444 11.93 1.02 -46.23
CA GLY A 444 11.18 2.25 -46.48
C GLY A 444 10.78 3.07 -45.23
N ARG A 445 10.98 2.57 -44.02
CA ARG A 445 10.61 3.32 -42.79
C ARG A 445 11.81 3.88 -42.02
N ASN A 446 13.02 3.88 -42.58
CA ASN A 446 14.19 4.49 -41.91
C ASN A 446 13.95 5.95 -41.54
N ARG A 447 13.18 6.68 -42.37
CA ARG A 447 12.82 8.08 -42.11
C ARG A 447 12.06 8.28 -40.80
N LEU A 448 11.34 7.26 -40.32
CA LEU A 448 10.59 7.36 -39.07
C LEU A 448 11.53 7.48 -37.86
N ARG A 449 12.59 6.65 -37.82
CA ARG A 449 13.57 6.73 -36.72
C ARG A 449 14.28 8.10 -36.73
N GLU A 450 14.61 8.61 -37.93
CA GLU A 450 15.20 9.95 -38.08
C GLU A 450 14.21 11.04 -37.63
N GLU A 451 12.93 10.90 -37.95
CA GLU A 451 11.90 11.84 -37.52
C GLU A 451 11.78 11.85 -35.98
N ILE A 452 11.71 10.68 -35.37
CA ILE A 452 11.65 10.54 -33.92
C ILE A 452 12.89 11.18 -33.27
N ALA A 453 14.09 10.86 -33.79
CA ALA A 453 15.35 11.41 -33.27
C ALA A 453 15.37 12.93 -33.31
N ARG A 454 14.97 13.54 -34.44
CA ARG A 454 14.90 15.01 -34.56
C ARG A 454 13.92 15.62 -33.58
N ARG A 455 12.76 14.98 -33.36
CA ARG A 455 11.74 15.47 -32.39
C ARG A 455 12.28 15.41 -30.97
N TRP A 456 12.98 14.34 -30.61
CA TRP A 456 13.66 14.25 -29.31
C TRP A 456 14.75 15.32 -29.18
N GLU A 457 15.53 15.56 -30.24
CA GLU A 457 16.55 16.62 -30.25
C GLU A 457 15.92 17.98 -29.94
N HIS A 458 14.83 18.32 -30.66
CA HIS A 458 14.10 19.56 -30.43
C HIS A 458 13.57 19.65 -29.00
N TRP A 459 13.01 18.56 -28.48
CA TRP A 459 12.46 18.56 -27.10
C TRP A 459 13.59 18.68 -26.06
N ARG A 460 14.71 17.99 -26.27
CA ARG A 460 15.87 18.10 -25.35
C ARG A 460 16.47 19.51 -25.41
N ALA A 461 16.53 20.16 -26.58
CA ALA A 461 16.96 21.54 -26.71
C ALA A 461 16.00 22.48 -25.93
N GLU A 462 14.70 22.26 -26.05
CA GLU A 462 13.71 23.04 -25.30
C GLU A 462 13.86 22.84 -23.77
N LYS A 463 14.05 21.61 -23.31
CA LYS A 463 14.34 21.34 -21.90
C LYS A 463 15.60 22.10 -21.44
N ALA A 464 16.65 22.12 -22.27
CA ALA A 464 17.87 22.84 -21.94
C ALA A 464 17.64 24.35 -21.84
N ARG A 465 16.81 24.92 -22.71
CA ARG A 465 16.43 26.35 -22.63
C ARG A 465 15.68 26.62 -21.33
N ARG A 466 14.67 25.78 -20.98
CA ARG A 466 13.89 25.95 -19.74
C ARG A 466 14.75 25.86 -18.47
N ARG A 467 15.85 25.12 -18.51
CA ARG A 467 16.78 25.07 -17.38
C ARG A 467 17.44 26.42 -17.10
N THR A 468 17.48 27.34 -18.07
CA THR A 468 18.04 28.68 -17.83
C THR A 468 17.04 29.66 -17.22
N ASP A 469 15.77 29.31 -17.14
CA ASP A 469 14.75 30.15 -16.49
C ASP A 469 15.07 30.27 -15.01
N ARG A 470 15.07 31.47 -14.50
CA ARG A 470 15.45 31.78 -13.12
C ARG A 470 14.29 32.42 -12.36
N SER A 471 14.25 32.18 -11.09
CA SER A 471 13.29 32.74 -10.15
C SER A 471 13.96 32.93 -8.79
N SER A 472 13.57 33.96 -8.07
CA SER A 472 13.98 34.15 -6.67
C SER A 472 13.29 33.16 -5.73
N LYS A 473 12.27 32.45 -6.21
CA LYS A 473 11.47 31.53 -5.39
C LYS A 473 12.06 30.13 -5.28
N GLY A 474 12.91 29.74 -6.23
CA GLY A 474 13.51 28.42 -6.15
C GLY A 474 13.87 27.83 -7.52
N LEU A 475 14.20 26.56 -7.52
CA LEU A 475 14.59 25.82 -8.72
C LEU A 475 13.39 25.58 -9.64
N ASN A 476 13.63 25.59 -10.94
CA ASN A 476 12.60 25.19 -11.91
C ASN A 476 12.58 23.67 -12.09
N SER A 477 11.44 23.15 -12.56
CA SER A 477 11.24 21.71 -12.77
C SER A 477 12.22 21.11 -13.79
N ALA A 478 12.53 21.83 -14.87
CA ALA A 478 13.45 21.32 -15.89
C ALA A 478 14.84 21.05 -15.29
N THR A 479 15.32 21.93 -14.43
CA THR A 479 16.62 21.76 -13.72
C THR A 479 16.55 20.56 -12.76
N ILE A 480 15.50 20.51 -11.94
CA ILE A 480 15.35 19.41 -10.95
C ILE A 480 15.33 18.06 -11.68
N PHE A 481 14.45 17.89 -12.66
CA PHE A 481 14.29 16.59 -13.32
C PHE A 481 15.46 16.24 -14.26
N HIS A 482 16.24 17.23 -14.69
CA HIS A 482 17.50 16.97 -15.39
C HIS A 482 18.51 16.27 -14.43
N ALA A 483 18.66 16.82 -13.22
CA ALA A 483 19.53 16.20 -12.22
C ALA A 483 19.02 14.80 -11.84
N LEU A 484 17.71 14.65 -11.64
CA LEU A 484 17.11 13.35 -11.30
C LEU A 484 17.36 12.30 -12.39
N THR A 485 17.22 12.67 -13.68
CA THR A 485 17.46 11.76 -14.80
C THR A 485 18.90 11.23 -14.82
N ARG A 486 19.85 12.08 -14.42
CA ARG A 486 21.27 11.71 -14.44
C ARG A 486 21.70 10.87 -13.24
N GLU A 487 21.11 11.13 -12.07
CA GLU A 487 21.62 10.56 -10.81
C GLU A 487 20.81 9.35 -10.33
N ILE A 488 19.50 9.27 -10.62
CA ILE A 488 18.68 8.13 -10.17
C ILE A 488 19.09 6.87 -10.96
N PRO A 489 19.39 5.75 -10.28
CA PRO A 489 19.78 4.50 -10.95
C PRO A 489 18.79 4.07 -12.03
N GLU A 490 19.31 3.51 -13.13
CA GLU A 490 18.50 3.07 -14.26
C GLU A 490 17.45 2.04 -13.91
N ASP A 491 17.65 1.30 -12.83
CA ASP A 491 16.73 0.26 -12.38
C ASP A 491 15.93 0.63 -11.12
N ALA A 492 16.04 1.87 -10.65
CA ALA A 492 15.34 2.31 -9.43
C ALA A 492 13.82 2.10 -9.51
N ILE A 493 13.17 2.02 -8.35
CA ILE A 493 11.72 2.07 -8.23
C ILE A 493 11.37 3.50 -7.81
N ILE A 494 10.54 4.17 -8.61
CA ILE A 494 10.20 5.58 -8.40
C ILE A 494 8.70 5.69 -8.10
N CYS A 495 8.36 6.16 -6.90
CA CYS A 495 6.98 6.41 -6.49
C CYS A 495 6.71 7.91 -6.66
N VAL A 496 5.79 8.27 -7.55
CA VAL A 496 5.53 9.67 -7.93
C VAL A 496 4.18 10.11 -7.35
N ASP A 497 4.19 11.23 -6.63
CA ASP A 497 2.96 11.80 -6.09
C ASP A 497 2.17 12.55 -7.16
N VAL A 498 0.95 12.94 -6.81
CA VAL A 498 0.03 13.67 -7.68
C VAL A 498 0.25 15.19 -7.52
N GLY A 499 0.15 15.94 -8.61
CA GLY A 499 0.32 17.39 -8.62
C GLY A 499 1.29 17.86 -9.71
N ASN A 500 1.89 19.02 -9.51
CA ASN A 500 2.89 19.57 -10.45
C ASN A 500 4.06 18.59 -10.67
N ASN A 501 4.47 17.88 -9.63
CA ASN A 501 5.53 16.88 -9.71
C ASN A 501 5.20 15.76 -10.72
N THR A 502 3.92 15.35 -10.85
CA THR A 502 3.49 14.38 -11.87
C THR A 502 3.74 14.92 -13.27
N TYR A 503 3.27 16.17 -13.52
CA TYR A 503 3.43 16.79 -14.84
C TYR A 503 4.92 16.96 -15.19
N SER A 504 5.70 17.42 -14.23
CA SER A 504 7.13 17.62 -14.41
C SER A 504 7.87 16.30 -14.64
N PHE A 505 7.53 15.25 -13.88
CA PHE A 505 8.12 13.92 -14.07
C PHE A 505 7.84 13.40 -15.49
N GLY A 506 6.58 13.45 -15.91
CA GLY A 506 6.21 12.95 -17.26
C GLY A 506 6.92 13.68 -18.39
N ARG A 507 7.10 15.00 -18.24
CA ARG A 507 7.70 15.87 -19.28
C ARG A 507 9.23 15.83 -19.30
N TYR A 508 9.86 15.83 -18.13
CA TYR A 508 11.30 16.10 -18.06
C TYR A 508 12.17 14.89 -17.74
N PHE A 509 11.64 13.92 -16.97
CA PHE A 509 12.38 12.73 -16.60
C PHE A 509 12.45 11.76 -17.79
N GLU A 510 13.65 11.38 -18.20
CA GLU A 510 13.84 10.34 -19.22
C GLU A 510 14.09 9.01 -18.52
N CYS A 511 13.28 8.02 -18.86
CA CYS A 511 13.21 6.74 -18.15
C CYS A 511 13.96 5.65 -18.95
N GLU A 512 14.76 4.86 -18.29
CA GLU A 512 15.42 3.69 -18.91
C GLU A 512 14.73 2.40 -18.46
N LYS A 513 15.08 1.88 -17.31
CA LYS A 513 14.54 0.60 -16.80
C LYS A 513 13.77 0.78 -15.49
N GLN A 514 13.63 2.02 -15.02
CA GLN A 514 12.96 2.32 -13.75
C GLN A 514 11.52 1.79 -13.76
N ALA A 515 11.06 1.33 -12.59
CA ALA A 515 9.65 1.03 -12.38
C ALA A 515 8.97 2.28 -11.79
N VAL A 516 7.87 2.72 -12.39
CA VAL A 516 7.17 3.93 -11.95
C VAL A 516 5.82 3.56 -11.34
N LEU A 517 5.59 4.00 -10.10
CA LEU A 517 4.35 3.77 -9.37
C LEU A 517 3.68 5.11 -9.07
N MET A 518 2.35 5.17 -9.21
CA MET A 518 1.59 6.38 -8.91
C MET A 518 0.12 6.05 -8.65
N SER A 519 -0.61 7.00 -8.06
CA SER A 519 -2.08 6.99 -7.97
C SER A 519 -2.62 7.62 -9.25
N GLY A 520 -2.57 6.87 -10.35
CA GLY A 520 -2.75 7.43 -11.69
C GLY A 520 -4.19 7.64 -12.13
N TYR A 521 -5.12 6.90 -11.57
CA TYR A 521 -6.54 7.00 -11.94
C TYR A 521 -7.35 7.72 -10.86
N LEU A 522 -7.14 7.38 -9.60
CA LEU A 522 -7.77 8.09 -8.47
C LEU A 522 -7.20 9.51 -8.33
N GLY A 523 -5.90 9.67 -8.50
CA GLY A 523 -5.27 10.98 -8.44
C GLY A 523 -5.11 11.51 -7.01
N SER A 524 -4.83 10.64 -6.05
CA SER A 524 -4.69 11.05 -4.64
C SER A 524 -3.30 11.60 -4.36
N ILE A 525 -3.23 12.85 -3.89
CA ILE A 525 -1.98 13.38 -3.29
C ILE A 525 -1.70 12.59 -2.01
N GLY A 526 -0.44 12.53 -1.62
CA GLY A 526 -0.01 11.74 -0.45
C GLY A 526 0.35 10.30 -0.76
N PHE A 527 0.21 9.86 -2.01
CA PHE A 527 0.50 8.48 -2.41
C PHE A 527 1.99 8.13 -2.32
N ALA A 528 2.89 9.03 -2.74
CA ALA A 528 4.29 8.65 -3.05
C ALA A 528 5.05 8.05 -1.90
N PHE A 529 5.00 8.65 -0.70
CA PHE A 529 5.81 8.17 0.41
C PHE A 529 5.29 6.85 1.00
N PRO A 530 3.97 6.72 1.29
CA PRO A 530 3.44 5.40 1.66
C PRO A 530 3.70 4.32 0.59
N ALA A 531 3.58 4.67 -0.70
CA ALA A 531 3.89 3.75 -1.79
C ALA A 531 5.36 3.30 -1.76
N ALA A 532 6.26 4.20 -1.39
CA ALA A 532 7.69 3.86 -1.28
C ALA A 532 7.94 2.87 -0.13
N LEU A 533 7.18 2.95 0.98
CA LEU A 533 7.25 1.93 2.04
C LEU A 533 6.87 0.54 1.46
N GLY A 534 5.78 0.50 0.69
CA GLY A 534 5.32 -0.73 0.03
C GLY A 534 6.33 -1.26 -0.99
N ALA A 535 6.89 -0.38 -1.80
CA ALA A 535 7.89 -0.75 -2.81
C ALA A 535 9.16 -1.29 -2.15
N TRP A 536 9.60 -0.66 -1.06
CA TRP A 536 10.78 -1.11 -0.32
C TRP A 536 10.56 -2.50 0.29
N SER A 537 9.35 -2.75 0.81
CA SER A 537 9.04 -4.02 1.46
C SER A 537 9.08 -5.20 0.49
N ALA A 538 9.04 -4.97 -0.81
CA ALA A 538 9.17 -6.02 -1.83
C ALA A 538 10.61 -6.58 -1.90
N GLN A 539 11.58 -5.92 -1.28
CA GLN A 539 12.97 -6.37 -1.13
C GLN A 539 13.60 -6.81 -2.46
N THR A 540 13.39 -6.00 -3.49
CA THR A 540 13.91 -6.28 -4.83
C THR A 540 15.42 -6.03 -4.97
N GLY A 541 16.05 -5.42 -3.97
CA GLY A 541 17.44 -4.97 -4.03
C GLY A 541 17.64 -3.67 -4.84
N ARG A 542 16.56 -3.11 -5.37
CA ARG A 542 16.59 -1.88 -6.19
C ARG A 542 16.39 -0.67 -5.28
N LYS A 543 17.05 0.44 -5.61
CA LYS A 543 16.87 1.70 -4.85
C LYS A 543 15.43 2.21 -5.00
N VAL A 544 14.82 2.59 -3.89
CA VAL A 544 13.47 3.16 -3.88
C VAL A 544 13.57 4.68 -3.70
N VAL A 545 12.91 5.40 -4.59
CA VAL A 545 12.86 6.87 -4.59
C VAL A 545 11.39 7.31 -4.57
N ALA A 546 11.04 8.18 -3.64
CA ALA A 546 9.75 8.86 -3.64
C ALA A 546 9.93 10.28 -4.15
N ILE A 547 9.04 10.75 -5.03
CA ILE A 547 9.03 12.13 -5.53
C ILE A 547 7.68 12.73 -5.15
N ALA A 548 7.67 13.70 -4.26
CA ALA A 548 6.43 14.26 -3.73
C ALA A 548 6.47 15.79 -3.68
N GLY A 549 5.31 16.40 -3.78
CA GLY A 549 5.15 17.81 -3.44
C GLY A 549 4.94 17.96 -1.92
N ASP A 550 5.18 19.17 -1.42
CA ASP A 550 5.02 19.48 0.00
C ASP A 550 3.60 19.22 0.50
N GLY A 551 2.58 19.57 -0.29
CA GLY A 551 1.19 19.31 0.06
C GLY A 551 0.85 17.82 0.14
N GLY A 552 1.43 17.00 -0.75
CA GLY A 552 1.22 15.56 -0.74
C GLY A 552 1.92 14.88 0.43
N PHE A 553 3.22 15.13 0.59
CA PHE A 553 3.98 14.55 1.69
C PHE A 553 3.38 14.95 3.04
N GLY A 554 2.89 16.19 3.15
CA GLY A 554 2.26 16.68 4.38
C GLY A 554 1.11 15.82 4.88
N GLN A 555 0.40 15.11 3.99
CA GLN A 555 -0.73 14.26 4.40
C GLN A 555 -0.30 13.03 5.20
N TYR A 556 0.89 12.49 4.92
CA TYR A 556 1.39 11.28 5.57
C TYR A 556 2.82 11.47 6.11
N LEU A 557 3.16 12.69 6.47
CA LEU A 557 4.53 13.01 6.87
C LEU A 557 5.00 12.17 8.07
N ALA A 558 4.09 11.80 8.97
CA ALA A 558 4.41 10.95 10.12
C ALA A 558 4.98 9.58 9.71
N GLU A 559 4.68 9.11 8.49
CA GLU A 559 5.21 7.82 8.00
C GLU A 559 6.73 7.86 7.77
N PHE A 560 7.35 9.03 7.78
CA PHE A 560 8.81 9.11 7.76
C PHE A 560 9.40 8.34 8.97
N THR A 561 8.75 8.44 10.14
CA THR A 561 9.16 7.67 11.32
C THR A 561 8.95 6.17 11.12
N THR A 562 7.99 5.74 10.30
CA THR A 562 7.82 4.33 9.94
C THR A 562 9.05 3.84 9.14
N ALA A 563 9.48 4.63 8.16
CA ALA A 563 10.68 4.28 7.39
C ALA A 563 11.92 4.18 8.31
N VAL A 564 12.05 5.11 9.27
CA VAL A 564 13.14 5.07 10.27
C VAL A 564 13.06 3.79 11.11
N LYS A 565 11.87 3.48 11.63
CA LYS A 565 11.66 2.30 12.49
C LYS A 565 12.13 1.00 11.83
N TYR A 566 11.93 0.86 10.53
CA TYR A 566 12.27 -0.36 9.79
C TYR A 566 13.59 -0.25 9.01
N GLY A 567 14.33 0.83 9.17
CA GLY A 567 15.60 1.04 8.48
C GLY A 567 15.48 1.07 6.97
N MET A 568 14.40 1.65 6.46
CA MET A 568 14.12 1.68 5.01
C MET A 568 14.98 2.76 4.35
N ASP A 569 15.93 2.37 3.50
CA ASP A 569 16.84 3.29 2.80
C ASP A 569 16.17 4.00 1.62
N ILE A 570 14.99 4.57 1.86
CA ILE A 570 14.20 5.31 0.88
C ILE A 570 14.77 6.74 0.73
N THR A 571 14.93 7.20 -0.51
CA THR A 571 15.26 8.61 -0.77
C THR A 571 13.99 9.35 -1.17
N LEU A 572 13.58 10.31 -0.35
CA LEU A 572 12.43 11.19 -0.65
C LEU A 572 12.94 12.49 -1.25
N ILE A 573 12.51 12.79 -2.46
CA ILE A 573 12.77 14.06 -3.16
C ILE A 573 11.51 14.89 -3.03
N LEU A 574 11.58 15.94 -2.22
CA LEU A 574 10.43 16.76 -1.85
C LEU A 574 10.50 18.10 -2.55
N LEU A 575 9.55 18.36 -3.44
CA LEU A 575 9.44 19.62 -4.17
C LEU A 575 8.61 20.59 -3.32
N ASN A 576 9.30 21.47 -2.60
CA ASN A 576 8.67 22.42 -1.68
C ASN A 576 8.52 23.78 -2.34
N ASN A 577 7.29 24.16 -2.63
CA ASN A 577 6.95 25.50 -3.17
C ASN A 577 5.98 26.26 -2.27
N ASN A 578 5.64 25.74 -1.10
CA ASN A 578 4.73 26.31 -0.11
C ASN A 578 3.30 26.57 -0.66
N GLU A 579 2.89 25.75 -1.64
CA GLU A 579 1.52 25.89 -2.16
C GLU A 579 1.05 24.63 -2.92
N LEU A 580 -0.28 24.52 -3.06
CA LEU A 580 -0.89 23.54 -3.96
C LEU A 580 -0.81 24.11 -5.38
N GLY A 581 0.42 24.16 -5.94
CA GLY A 581 0.73 24.91 -7.16
C GLY A 581 -0.06 24.50 -8.39
N LYS A 582 -0.47 23.23 -8.49
CA LYS A 582 -1.33 22.78 -9.58
C LYS A 582 -2.70 23.45 -9.51
N ILE A 583 -3.25 23.59 -8.30
CA ILE A 583 -4.57 24.20 -8.08
C ILE A 583 -4.49 25.71 -8.31
N THR A 584 -3.42 26.36 -7.85
CA THR A 584 -3.18 27.79 -8.17
C THR A 584 -3.26 28.04 -9.69
N LYS A 585 -2.60 27.17 -10.47
CA LYS A 585 -2.62 27.31 -11.95
C LYS A 585 -4.01 27.08 -12.53
N GLU A 586 -4.81 26.19 -11.94
CA GLU A 586 -6.18 25.96 -12.41
C GLU A 586 -7.09 27.16 -12.11
N PHE A 587 -6.95 27.77 -10.92
CA PHE A 587 -7.63 29.03 -10.64
C PHE A 587 -7.29 30.08 -11.69
N GLN A 588 -5.99 30.26 -11.97
CA GLN A 588 -5.52 31.26 -12.92
C GLN A 588 -6.01 30.94 -14.36
N ALA A 589 -6.01 29.68 -14.75
CA ALA A 589 -6.51 29.26 -16.08
C ALA A 589 -8.01 29.49 -16.24
N GLY A 590 -8.76 29.45 -15.13
CA GLY A 590 -10.19 29.77 -15.11
C GLY A 590 -10.47 31.26 -14.93
N GLU A 591 -9.42 32.09 -14.90
CA GLU A 591 -9.52 33.53 -14.65
C GLU A 591 -10.10 33.88 -13.26
N TRP A 592 -9.85 32.98 -12.28
CA TRP A 592 -10.26 33.17 -10.89
C TRP A 592 -9.07 33.57 -10.01
N GLU A 593 -9.33 34.32 -8.96
CA GLU A 593 -8.31 34.61 -7.95
C GLU A 593 -7.96 33.31 -7.18
N ALA A 594 -6.67 32.99 -7.09
CA ALA A 594 -6.23 31.82 -6.35
C ALA A 594 -6.51 31.98 -4.86
N TRP A 595 -7.14 30.96 -4.24
CA TRP A 595 -7.59 31.04 -2.85
C TRP A 595 -7.35 29.71 -2.14
N GLN A 596 -6.84 29.79 -0.90
CA GLN A 596 -6.57 28.64 -0.01
C GLN A 596 -5.58 27.62 -0.59
N THR A 597 -4.67 28.05 -1.45
CA THR A 597 -3.65 27.17 -2.02
C THR A 597 -2.30 27.28 -1.32
N SER A 598 -2.09 28.33 -0.52
CA SER A 598 -0.82 28.52 0.20
C SER A 598 -0.68 27.54 1.37
N LEU A 599 0.53 27.11 1.62
CA LEU A 599 0.86 26.20 2.72
C LEU A 599 1.93 26.83 3.62
N VAL A 600 1.86 26.53 4.91
CA VAL A 600 2.92 26.86 5.87
C VAL A 600 3.61 25.54 6.24
N ASN A 601 4.85 25.42 5.85
CA ASN A 601 5.59 24.18 5.99
C ASN A 601 6.70 24.29 7.05
N PRO A 602 7.06 23.19 7.72
CA PRO A 602 8.30 23.14 8.49
C PRO A 602 9.50 23.14 7.55
N ASN A 603 10.70 23.26 8.09
CA ASN A 603 11.92 22.86 7.38
C ASN A 603 11.90 21.32 7.32
N PHE A 604 11.64 20.75 6.16
CA PHE A 604 11.47 19.30 6.02
C PHE A 604 12.79 18.54 6.22
N ALA A 605 13.92 19.14 5.87
CA ALA A 605 15.23 18.53 6.13
C ALA A 605 15.49 18.40 7.64
N GLU A 606 15.15 19.44 8.41
CA GLU A 606 15.23 19.38 9.89
C GLU A 606 14.25 18.35 10.45
N TYR A 607 13.04 18.32 9.91
CA TYR A 607 12.02 17.33 10.29
C TYR A 607 12.55 15.90 10.11
N ALA A 608 13.19 15.61 8.98
CA ALA A 608 13.73 14.27 8.72
C ALA A 608 14.76 13.87 9.77
N ARG A 609 15.65 14.81 10.15
CA ARG A 609 16.66 14.57 11.20
C ARG A 609 16.03 14.38 12.57
N LEU A 610 15.00 15.18 12.90
CA LEU A 610 14.26 15.02 14.17
C LEU A 610 13.55 13.67 14.26
N CYS A 611 13.13 13.12 13.14
CA CYS A 611 12.52 11.79 13.08
C CYS A 611 13.54 10.63 13.21
N GLY A 612 14.83 10.93 13.15
CA GLY A 612 15.88 9.91 13.25
C GLY A 612 16.43 9.40 11.91
N GLY A 613 16.01 10.00 10.80
CA GLY A 613 16.64 9.81 9.50
C GLY A 613 17.64 10.93 9.21
N ASP A 614 17.81 11.29 7.95
CA ASP A 614 18.67 12.41 7.58
C ASP A 614 18.05 13.19 6.42
N GLY A 615 18.60 14.36 6.13
CA GLY A 615 18.11 15.16 5.01
C GLY A 615 18.84 16.48 4.83
N CYS A 616 18.59 17.10 3.69
CA CYS A 616 19.17 18.41 3.37
C CYS A 616 18.18 19.24 2.57
N GLN A 617 18.36 20.56 2.63
CA GLN A 617 17.59 21.50 1.83
C GLN A 617 18.49 22.04 0.71
N VAL A 618 18.00 22.06 -0.52
CA VAL A 618 18.78 22.50 -1.68
C VAL A 618 18.06 23.63 -2.42
N LYS A 619 18.85 24.58 -2.95
CA LYS A 619 18.38 25.75 -3.68
C LYS A 619 19.12 25.97 -5.00
N SER A 620 20.14 25.13 -5.30
CA SER A 620 20.92 25.20 -6.53
C SER A 620 21.03 23.81 -7.17
N GLU A 621 21.32 23.79 -8.47
CA GLU A 621 21.53 22.53 -9.22
C GLU A 621 22.74 21.76 -8.69
N ALA A 622 23.80 22.47 -8.31
CA ALA A 622 25.01 21.85 -7.77
C ALA A 622 24.72 21.16 -6.43
N ASP A 623 24.03 21.88 -5.51
CA ASP A 623 23.63 21.31 -4.22
C ASP A 623 22.74 20.09 -4.41
N LEU A 624 21.80 20.17 -5.38
CA LEU A 624 20.89 19.04 -5.66
C LEU A 624 21.67 17.82 -6.15
N THR A 625 22.65 18.00 -7.02
CA THR A 625 23.47 16.88 -7.52
C THR A 625 24.23 16.19 -6.38
N GLU A 626 24.83 16.96 -5.49
CA GLU A 626 25.55 16.38 -4.33
C GLU A 626 24.57 15.72 -3.33
N ALA A 627 23.42 16.35 -3.12
CA ALA A 627 22.37 15.78 -2.26
C ALA A 627 21.86 14.43 -2.81
N LEU A 628 21.70 14.34 -4.14
CA LEU A 628 21.27 13.09 -4.78
C LEU A 628 22.30 11.98 -4.58
N LYS A 629 23.57 12.27 -4.78
CA LYS A 629 24.64 11.28 -4.53
C LYS A 629 24.61 10.77 -3.09
N THR A 630 24.45 11.69 -2.14
CA THR A 630 24.37 11.36 -0.71
C THR A 630 23.12 10.54 -0.40
N GLY A 631 21.95 11.04 -0.80
CA GLY A 631 20.66 10.40 -0.49
C GLY A 631 20.50 9.03 -1.15
N LEU A 632 20.94 8.90 -2.42
CA LEU A 632 20.83 7.63 -3.14
C LEU A 632 21.75 6.55 -2.58
N SER A 633 22.87 6.95 -1.95
CA SER A 633 23.79 6.00 -1.30
C SER A 633 23.47 5.76 0.18
N SER A 634 22.57 6.55 0.77
CA SER A 634 22.18 6.43 2.17
C SER A 634 21.61 5.05 2.49
N LYS A 635 21.93 4.54 3.69
CA LYS A 635 21.37 3.27 4.22
C LYS A 635 20.27 3.52 5.24
N GLN A 636 19.78 4.75 5.31
CA GLN A 636 18.64 5.14 6.15
C GLN A 636 17.74 6.08 5.36
N PRO A 637 16.50 6.35 5.82
CA PRO A 637 15.62 7.28 5.10
C PRO A 637 16.29 8.64 4.96
N TYR A 638 16.29 9.19 3.73
CA TYR A 638 16.94 10.45 3.42
C TYR A 638 15.99 11.38 2.67
N LEU A 639 15.84 12.62 3.16
CA LEU A 639 14.92 13.60 2.55
C LEU A 639 15.71 14.73 1.90
N ILE A 640 15.53 14.94 0.60
CA ILE A 640 16.12 16.05 -0.15
C ILE A 640 14.98 17.07 -0.39
N GLU A 641 15.00 18.17 0.35
CA GLU A 641 14.04 19.25 0.23
C GLU A 641 14.48 20.23 -0.86
N CYS A 642 13.85 20.15 -2.03
CA CYS A 642 14.12 21.04 -3.15
C CYS A 642 13.21 22.27 -3.04
N ILE A 643 13.78 23.44 -2.74
CA ILE A 643 13.02 24.69 -2.78
C ILE A 643 12.76 25.01 -4.25
N SER A 644 11.49 24.99 -4.64
CA SER A 644 11.09 25.04 -6.05
C SER A 644 10.08 26.15 -6.33
N ASP A 645 10.02 26.58 -7.59
CA ASP A 645 9.04 27.57 -8.02
C ASP A 645 7.90 26.87 -8.77
N ALA A 646 6.69 26.92 -8.20
CA ALA A 646 5.49 26.31 -8.78
C ALA A 646 5.15 26.85 -10.19
N ARG A 647 5.65 28.02 -10.57
CA ARG A 647 5.38 28.63 -11.88
C ARG A 647 6.29 28.07 -12.98
N LEU A 648 7.48 27.58 -12.60
CA LEU A 648 8.50 27.12 -13.56
C LEU A 648 8.45 25.58 -13.70
N ILE A 649 7.34 25.06 -14.27
CA ILE A 649 7.16 23.62 -14.49
C ILE A 649 7.15 23.24 -15.99
#